data_979fe1464fe2a842111a5ab70a422981
#
_entry.id   979fe1464fe2a842111a5ab70a422981
#
_cell.length_a   1.000
_cell.length_b   1.000
_cell.length_c   1.000
_cell.angle_alpha   90.00
_cell.angle_beta   90.00
_cell.angle_gamma   90.00
#
_symmetry.space_group_name_H-M   'P 1'
#
loop_
_entity.id
_entity.type
_entity.pdbx_description
1 polymer ?
#
loop_
_entity_poly.entity_id
_entity_poly.type
_entity_poly.pdbx_seq_one_letter_code
_entity_poly.pdbx_strand_id
1 'polypeptide(L)'
;MARTSCQYLMHVFKDNAGVIAFINGYDACIKVETHNSPSALDPYGGALTGIVGVNRDPMGTGMGAELVCNTDVFCFASPFYDKELPPRLLHPRRVLEGVREGVEHGGNKSGIPTVNGSLVFDERYLGKPLVYCGTVGVIPTDVNGRKGWEKKAEVGDIIVMTGGRIGKDGIHGATFSSEELHEGSPATAVQIGDPITQRKMYDFIMRARDLGLYNAITDNGAGGLSSSVGEMAEDTGGCVLDIAKAPLKYDGLRPWEILLSEAQERMTLAVPPAKLDEFMELAARMDVEATALGHYTDSGFFDVRYNDRPVASLPMEFMHDGVPQLELEAVWEAPKVEDIRVDMPDSEQGAFLRRMLNRLNICSKEYIIRQYDHEVRGGSAIKPLCGVKNDGPSDAGVIRPLLESDAGLVISHGICPKFSDYDTYWMMANAMDEAIRNAVAVGGNPDALAGVDNFCWCDPVQSEKTPDGRYKLAQLVRACKALQQFSLAFGVPCISGKDSMKNDYTGGGEKISIPPTVLFSVMGVINNVIATQTSDFKAAGHHIYMLGGTWREMAGSEACSELGLTGGRVPNVDASTAMPRYRAVHGLMGQRALSACHDCSDGGLAVALAEMCIGGRLGANIDLDAVPAMEDMTLTELLYSESASRLIVSVRPDLAMILDMLGSWQICRRIGTVTDDNTLTMTRGGVTVLQESVDDLTTAFKRTLDW
;
A
#
# COMPACT_ATOMS: atom_id res chain seq x y z
N MET A 1 5.27 16.48 -15.01
CA MET A 1 3.96 16.27 -14.36
C MET A 1 2.87 16.86 -15.25
N ALA A 2 2.00 16.01 -15.78
CA ALA A 2 0.84 16.50 -16.50
C ALA A 2 -0.09 17.17 -15.49
N ARG A 3 -0.39 18.44 -15.72
CA ARG A 3 -1.39 19.18 -14.94
C ARG A 3 -2.77 18.62 -15.29
N THR A 4 -3.19 17.56 -14.61
CA THR A 4 -4.61 17.28 -14.49
C THR A 4 -5.17 18.39 -13.59
N SER A 5 -6.15 19.14 -14.08
CA SER A 5 -6.84 20.18 -13.32
C SER A 5 -7.81 19.57 -12.30
N CYS A 6 -7.31 18.62 -11.48
CA CYS A 6 -8.09 17.99 -10.44
C CYS A 6 -8.23 18.96 -9.26
N GLN A 7 -9.43 19.55 -9.12
CA GLN A 7 -9.72 20.56 -8.09
C GLN A 7 -9.63 20.02 -6.66
N TYR A 8 -9.59 18.69 -6.48
CA TYR A 8 -9.49 18.06 -5.16
C TYR A 8 -8.04 17.86 -4.68
N LEU A 9 -7.02 18.16 -5.50
CA LEU A 9 -5.64 18.08 -5.09
C LEU A 9 -5.21 19.31 -4.31
N MET A 10 -4.80 19.15 -3.05
CA MET A 10 -4.39 20.24 -2.17
C MET A 10 -2.86 20.38 -2.11
N HIS A 11 -2.16 19.30 -1.80
CA HIS A 11 -0.69 19.31 -1.65
C HIS A 11 -0.10 18.04 -2.22
N VAL A 12 0.82 18.14 -3.20
CA VAL A 12 1.29 17.02 -4.02
C VAL A 12 2.80 17.06 -4.14
N PHE A 13 3.50 16.02 -3.68
CA PHE A 13 4.98 15.87 -3.70
C PHE A 13 5.75 17.05 -3.10
N LYS A 14 5.25 17.64 -2.01
CA LYS A 14 5.87 18.80 -1.34
C LYS A 14 6.00 18.64 0.16
N ASP A 15 5.50 17.55 0.70
CA ASP A 15 5.47 17.29 2.14
C ASP A 15 5.55 15.77 2.38
N ASN A 16 5.58 15.35 3.63
CA ASN A 16 5.69 13.95 4.04
C ASN A 16 4.59 13.07 3.44
N ALA A 17 3.36 13.58 3.30
CA ALA A 17 2.26 12.87 2.65
C ALA A 17 1.54 13.73 1.59
N GLY A 18 0.89 13.08 0.64
CA GLY A 18 0.02 13.76 -0.33
C GLY A 18 -1.35 14.08 0.26
N VAL A 19 -1.91 15.25 -0.08
CA VAL A 19 -3.16 15.76 0.50
C VAL A 19 -4.21 15.99 -0.57
N ILE A 20 -5.42 15.51 -0.32
CA ILE A 20 -6.61 15.77 -1.14
C ILE A 20 -7.72 16.41 -0.30
N ALA A 21 -8.63 17.14 -0.96
CA ALA A 21 -9.82 17.65 -0.32
C ALA A 21 -10.70 16.48 0.20
N PHE A 22 -11.20 16.63 1.40
CA PHE A 22 -12.21 15.74 1.96
C PHE A 22 -13.53 16.50 2.13
N ILE A 23 -14.12 16.52 3.30
CA ILE A 23 -15.41 17.20 3.55
C ILE A 23 -15.44 17.89 4.91
N ASN A 24 -16.48 18.71 5.13
CA ASN A 24 -16.82 19.28 6.44
C ASN A 24 -15.66 20.04 7.12
N GLY A 25 -14.85 20.74 6.33
CA GLY A 25 -13.72 21.50 6.85
C GLY A 25 -12.47 20.65 7.13
N TYR A 26 -12.36 19.48 6.51
CA TYR A 26 -11.19 18.63 6.57
C TYR A 26 -10.66 18.27 5.18
N ASP A 27 -9.36 18.11 5.08
CA ASP A 27 -8.62 17.50 3.98
C ASP A 27 -8.09 16.13 4.45
N ALA A 28 -7.82 15.20 3.52
CA ALA A 28 -7.29 13.88 3.82
C ALA A 28 -5.89 13.71 3.24
N CYS A 29 -5.01 13.00 3.93
CA CYS A 29 -3.68 12.69 3.46
C CYS A 29 -3.38 11.19 3.56
N ILE A 30 -2.46 10.72 2.71
CA ILE A 30 -1.98 9.33 2.70
C ILE A 30 -0.49 9.27 2.41
N LYS A 31 0.18 8.37 3.10
CA LYS A 31 1.56 7.96 2.83
C LYS A 31 1.65 6.44 2.93
N VAL A 32 2.49 5.84 2.07
CA VAL A 32 2.87 4.43 2.16
C VAL A 32 4.39 4.36 2.05
N GLU A 33 5.03 3.71 3.01
CA GLU A 33 6.48 3.56 3.13
C GLU A 33 6.90 2.09 3.08
N THR A 34 8.20 1.85 2.91
CA THR A 34 8.77 0.50 2.90
C THR A 34 9.82 0.35 3.99
N HIS A 35 9.84 -0.84 4.63
CA HIS A 35 10.83 -1.15 5.66
C HIS A 35 11.43 -2.56 5.47
N ASN A 36 11.99 -2.80 4.27
CA ASN A 36 12.36 -4.12 3.76
C ASN A 36 13.63 -4.69 4.44
N SER A 37 14.77 -4.01 4.32
CA SER A 37 16.06 -4.49 4.85
C SER A 37 16.07 -4.65 6.36
N PRO A 38 15.53 -3.72 7.17
CA PRO A 38 15.45 -3.92 8.61
C PRO A 38 14.58 -5.13 8.98
N SER A 39 13.45 -5.34 8.28
CA SER A 39 12.56 -6.49 8.51
C SER A 39 13.18 -7.82 8.08
N ALA A 40 14.12 -7.83 7.15
CA ALA A 40 14.88 -9.02 6.79
C ALA A 40 15.88 -9.45 7.90
N LEU A 41 16.43 -8.48 8.64
CA LEU A 41 17.41 -8.72 9.72
C LEU A 41 16.73 -9.02 11.06
N ASP A 42 15.74 -8.21 11.42
CA ASP A 42 14.90 -8.36 12.60
C ASP A 42 13.43 -8.14 12.19
N PRO A 43 12.71 -9.23 11.87
CA PRO A 43 11.35 -9.14 11.36
C PRO A 43 10.39 -8.34 12.25
N TYR A 44 10.48 -8.55 13.57
CA TYR A 44 9.63 -7.83 14.53
C TYR A 44 10.04 -6.36 14.68
N GLY A 45 11.30 -6.09 15.02
CA GLY A 45 11.79 -4.73 15.25
C GLY A 45 11.74 -3.87 13.98
N GLY A 46 12.15 -4.45 12.84
CA GLY A 46 12.10 -3.77 11.55
C GLY A 46 10.68 -3.42 11.11
N ALA A 47 9.73 -4.33 11.26
CA ALA A 47 8.34 -4.08 10.88
C ALA A 47 7.62 -3.13 11.85
N LEU A 48 7.90 -3.24 13.16
CA LEU A 48 7.40 -2.30 14.17
C LEU A 48 7.85 -0.86 13.84
N THR A 49 9.11 -0.70 13.45
CA THR A 49 9.64 0.59 13.00
C THR A 49 8.95 1.07 11.73
N GLY A 50 8.66 0.17 10.79
CA GLY A 50 7.95 0.51 9.55
C GLY A 50 6.61 1.18 9.80
N ILE A 51 5.77 0.61 10.66
CA ILE A 51 4.44 1.17 10.97
C ILE A 51 4.54 2.43 11.85
N VAL A 52 5.42 2.45 12.85
CA VAL A 52 5.64 3.64 13.69
C VAL A 52 6.24 4.78 12.87
N GLY A 53 7.12 4.47 11.90
CA GLY A 53 7.69 5.43 10.96
C GLY A 53 6.64 6.09 10.08
N VAL A 54 5.86 5.29 9.34
CA VAL A 54 4.86 5.83 8.42
C VAL A 54 3.74 6.61 9.13
N ASN A 55 3.45 6.31 10.39
CA ASN A 55 2.51 7.11 11.19
C ASN A 55 3.00 8.57 11.37
N ARG A 56 4.32 8.80 11.42
CA ARG A 56 4.89 10.14 11.57
C ARG A 56 4.76 11.00 10.31
N ASP A 57 4.68 10.40 9.12
CA ASP A 57 4.51 11.15 7.88
C ASP A 57 3.23 11.99 7.89
N PRO A 58 2.01 11.45 8.13
CA PRO A 58 0.83 12.27 8.31
C PRO A 58 0.92 13.21 9.52
N MET A 59 1.54 12.78 10.64
CA MET A 59 1.74 13.67 11.80
C MET A 59 2.59 14.90 11.46
N GLY A 60 3.54 14.75 10.54
CA GLY A 60 4.40 15.83 10.05
C GLY A 60 3.87 16.56 8.81
N THR A 61 2.72 16.16 8.26
CA THR A 61 2.17 16.76 7.05
C THR A 61 1.37 18.02 7.38
N GLY A 62 1.68 19.11 6.70
CA GLY A 62 1.09 20.43 6.97
C GLY A 62 1.27 20.84 8.43
N MET A 63 0.20 21.23 9.06
CA MET A 63 0.17 21.56 10.49
C MET A 63 -0.08 20.35 11.39
N GLY A 64 0.01 19.13 10.85
CA GLY A 64 -0.19 17.86 11.55
C GLY A 64 -1.57 17.25 11.31
N ALA A 65 -1.59 16.03 10.75
CA ALA A 65 -2.82 15.28 10.52
C ALA A 65 -3.19 14.40 11.72
N GLU A 66 -4.49 14.29 11.96
CA GLU A 66 -5.06 13.27 12.82
C GLU A 66 -5.02 11.91 12.12
N LEU A 67 -4.37 10.92 12.75
CA LEU A 67 -4.25 9.58 12.20
C LEU A 67 -5.62 8.89 12.19
N VAL A 68 -5.99 8.31 11.05
CA VAL A 68 -7.31 7.70 10.83
C VAL A 68 -7.22 6.19 10.79
N CYS A 69 -6.36 5.65 9.93
CA CYS A 69 -6.18 4.20 9.77
C CYS A 69 -4.82 3.84 9.17
N ASN A 70 -4.45 2.58 9.35
CA ASN A 70 -3.34 1.94 8.65
C ASN A 70 -3.81 1.02 7.53
N THR A 71 -2.89 0.73 6.62
CA THR A 71 -3.02 -0.24 5.54
C THR A 71 -1.65 -0.87 5.28
N ASP A 72 -1.58 -2.21 5.16
CA ASP A 72 -0.32 -2.90 5.17
C ASP A 72 -0.26 -4.00 4.10
N VAL A 73 0.82 -4.02 3.29
CA VAL A 73 1.02 -5.03 2.24
C VAL A 73 2.37 -5.69 2.42
N PHE A 74 2.41 -7.02 2.36
CA PHE A 74 3.63 -7.78 2.58
C PHE A 74 3.90 -8.75 1.45
N CYS A 75 5.20 -8.90 1.10
CA CYS A 75 5.65 -9.90 0.14
C CYS A 75 6.68 -10.81 0.81
N PHE A 76 6.43 -12.11 0.78
CA PHE A 76 7.27 -13.14 1.43
C PHE A 76 7.56 -14.32 0.50
N ALA A 77 8.64 -15.06 0.77
CA ALA A 77 8.75 -16.44 0.29
C ALA A 77 7.76 -17.34 1.06
N SER A 78 7.51 -18.53 0.52
CA SER A 78 6.58 -19.49 1.12
C SER A 78 6.89 -19.77 2.59
N PRO A 79 5.92 -19.65 3.51
CA PRO A 79 6.12 -20.02 4.91
C PRO A 79 6.31 -21.55 5.11
N PHE A 80 6.09 -22.33 4.06
CA PHE A 80 6.34 -23.79 4.00
C PHE A 80 7.67 -24.13 3.31
N TYR A 81 8.60 -23.18 3.22
CA TYR A 81 9.92 -23.38 2.63
C TYR A 81 10.67 -24.51 3.36
N ASP A 82 11.10 -25.52 2.64
CA ASP A 82 11.69 -26.77 3.18
C ASP A 82 13.13 -27.03 2.72
N LYS A 83 13.72 -26.08 1.95
CA LYS A 83 15.08 -26.20 1.44
C LYS A 83 16.09 -25.60 2.44
N GLU A 84 17.37 -25.92 2.24
CA GLU A 84 18.47 -25.30 2.99
C GLU A 84 18.47 -23.78 2.76
N LEU A 85 18.58 -23.02 3.85
CA LEU A 85 18.60 -21.57 3.78
C LEU A 85 20.00 -21.06 3.44
N PRO A 86 20.13 -20.07 2.54
CA PRO A 86 21.36 -19.32 2.39
C PRO A 86 21.84 -18.73 3.71
N PRO A 87 23.15 -18.49 3.87
CA PRO A 87 23.73 -18.02 5.14
C PRO A 87 23.02 -16.78 5.69
N ARG A 88 22.70 -16.80 6.98
CA ARG A 88 22.03 -15.71 7.73
C ARG A 88 20.62 -15.33 7.30
N LEU A 89 20.04 -15.93 6.28
CA LEU A 89 18.62 -15.76 6.00
C LEU A 89 17.77 -16.45 7.06
N LEU A 90 16.68 -15.81 7.42
CA LEU A 90 15.71 -16.36 8.35
C LEU A 90 14.68 -17.21 7.58
N HIS A 91 14.15 -18.24 8.25
CA HIS A 91 13.07 -19.03 7.66
C HIS A 91 11.86 -18.14 7.34
N PRO A 92 11.25 -18.23 6.14
CA PRO A 92 10.15 -17.35 5.71
C PRO A 92 8.97 -17.30 6.69
N ARG A 93 8.61 -18.42 7.33
CA ARG A 93 7.59 -18.42 8.37
C ARG A 93 7.94 -17.54 9.55
N ARG A 94 9.20 -17.57 10.01
CA ARG A 94 9.68 -16.69 11.08
C ARG A 94 9.63 -15.22 10.67
N VAL A 95 9.96 -14.94 9.40
CA VAL A 95 9.89 -13.58 8.87
C VAL A 95 8.44 -13.10 8.82
N LEU A 96 7.51 -13.90 8.29
CA LEU A 96 6.09 -13.59 8.23
C LEU A 96 5.52 -13.31 9.62
N GLU A 97 5.75 -14.21 10.59
CA GLU A 97 5.22 -14.06 11.95
C GLU A 97 5.79 -12.83 12.65
N GLY A 98 7.10 -12.58 12.53
CA GLY A 98 7.73 -11.42 13.14
C GLY A 98 7.26 -10.10 12.52
N VAL A 99 7.13 -10.04 11.19
CA VAL A 99 6.60 -8.86 10.48
C VAL A 99 5.15 -8.62 10.88
N ARG A 100 4.30 -9.65 10.83
CA ARG A 100 2.90 -9.55 11.25
C ARG A 100 2.80 -8.99 12.69
N GLU A 101 3.55 -9.57 13.63
CA GLU A 101 3.51 -9.15 15.03
C GLU A 101 4.04 -7.73 15.23
N GLY A 102 5.11 -7.34 14.53
CA GLY A 102 5.68 -6.00 14.62
C GLY A 102 4.71 -4.93 14.12
N VAL A 103 4.11 -5.13 12.96
CA VAL A 103 3.12 -4.19 12.40
C VAL A 103 1.85 -4.16 13.25
N GLU A 104 1.35 -5.33 13.69
CA GLU A 104 0.20 -5.42 14.60
C GLU A 104 0.45 -4.59 15.88
N HIS A 105 1.55 -4.83 16.58
CA HIS A 105 1.87 -4.11 17.81
C HIS A 105 1.99 -2.60 17.58
N GLY A 106 2.58 -2.17 16.47
CA GLY A 106 2.70 -0.74 16.14
C GLY A 106 1.35 -0.09 15.84
N GLY A 107 0.51 -0.73 15.03
CA GLY A 107 -0.82 -0.25 14.67
C GLY A 107 -1.80 -0.28 15.86
N ASN A 108 -1.96 -1.45 16.50
CA ASN A 108 -2.89 -1.62 17.62
C ASN A 108 -2.57 -0.67 18.80
N LYS A 109 -1.28 -0.54 19.16
CA LYS A 109 -0.85 0.39 20.24
C LYS A 109 -0.94 1.86 19.87
N SER A 110 -0.98 2.19 18.59
CA SER A 110 -1.27 3.55 18.12
C SER A 110 -2.75 3.91 18.23
N GLY A 111 -3.62 2.92 18.44
CA GLY A 111 -5.06 3.10 18.63
C GLY A 111 -5.79 3.56 17.39
N ILE A 112 -5.33 3.12 16.20
CA ILE A 112 -5.99 3.32 14.90
C ILE A 112 -6.21 1.97 14.22
N PRO A 113 -7.29 1.79 13.42
CA PRO A 113 -7.57 0.51 12.78
C PRO A 113 -6.67 0.27 11.58
N THR A 114 -6.28 -1.00 11.34
CA THR A 114 -5.79 -1.47 10.04
C THR A 114 -6.99 -1.89 9.19
N VAL A 115 -7.25 -1.17 8.08
CA VAL A 115 -8.52 -1.30 7.34
C VAL A 115 -8.45 -2.27 6.18
N ASN A 116 -7.28 -2.50 5.61
CA ASN A 116 -7.02 -3.50 4.57
C ASN A 116 -5.53 -3.80 4.41
N GLY A 117 -5.22 -4.69 3.49
CA GLY A 117 -3.86 -5.05 3.11
C GLY A 117 -3.85 -6.23 2.16
N SER A 118 -2.65 -6.67 1.77
CA SER A 118 -2.45 -7.82 0.89
C SER A 118 -1.23 -8.63 1.32
N LEU A 119 -1.23 -9.92 0.96
CA LEU A 119 -0.10 -10.82 1.14
C LEU A 119 0.24 -11.46 -0.19
N VAL A 120 1.46 -11.25 -0.66
CA VAL A 120 1.98 -11.82 -1.91
C VAL A 120 3.11 -12.79 -1.60
N PHE A 121 3.08 -13.95 -2.22
CA PHE A 121 4.09 -14.99 -2.04
C PHE A 121 4.79 -15.31 -3.36
N ASP A 122 6.13 -15.16 -3.32
CA ASP A 122 7.03 -15.57 -4.40
C ASP A 122 8.38 -15.96 -3.78
N GLU A 123 8.96 -17.08 -4.20
CA GLU A 123 10.21 -17.60 -3.63
C GLU A 123 11.38 -16.60 -3.71
N ARG A 124 11.34 -15.68 -4.65
CA ARG A 124 12.38 -14.65 -4.80
C ARG A 124 12.40 -13.62 -3.66
N TYR A 125 11.35 -13.53 -2.85
CA TYR A 125 11.35 -12.72 -1.62
C TYR A 125 12.09 -13.39 -0.45
N LEU A 126 12.66 -14.58 -0.65
CA LEU A 126 13.52 -15.24 0.33
C LEU A 126 14.72 -14.38 0.72
N GLY A 127 15.34 -13.72 -0.26
CA GLY A 127 16.50 -12.86 -0.04
C GLY A 127 16.18 -11.58 0.72
N LYS A 128 15.00 -11.01 0.45
CA LYS A 128 14.53 -9.80 1.10
C LYS A 128 13.01 -9.74 1.03
N PRO A 129 12.29 -9.78 2.16
CA PRO A 129 10.84 -9.55 2.18
C PRO A 129 10.55 -8.09 1.81
N LEU A 130 9.34 -7.82 1.31
CA LEU A 130 8.84 -6.46 1.18
C LEU A 130 7.79 -6.21 2.26
N VAL A 131 7.96 -5.10 2.95
CA VAL A 131 7.07 -4.68 4.03
C VAL A 131 6.64 -3.24 3.73
N TYR A 132 5.42 -3.10 3.25
CA TYR A 132 4.79 -1.82 3.02
C TYR A 132 3.84 -1.52 4.16
N CYS A 133 4.01 -0.36 4.77
CA CYS A 133 3.11 0.17 5.80
C CYS A 133 2.55 1.50 5.30
N GLY A 134 1.24 1.68 5.44
CA GLY A 134 0.56 2.89 5.02
C GLY A 134 -0.27 3.51 6.14
N THR A 135 -0.38 4.84 6.12
CA THR A 135 -1.19 5.59 7.07
C THR A 135 -2.00 6.67 6.36
N VAL A 136 -3.26 6.73 6.73
CA VAL A 136 -4.20 7.78 6.30
C VAL A 136 -4.46 8.72 7.48
N GLY A 137 -4.48 10.02 7.21
CA GLY A 137 -4.81 11.05 8.18
C GLY A 137 -5.83 12.06 7.64
N VAL A 138 -6.41 12.85 8.53
CA VAL A 138 -7.24 14.01 8.19
C VAL A 138 -6.67 15.27 8.84
N ILE A 139 -6.75 16.39 8.11
CA ILE A 139 -6.22 17.67 8.53
C ILE A 139 -7.37 18.69 8.47
N PRO A 140 -7.61 19.51 9.52
CA PRO A 140 -8.54 20.64 9.38
C PRO A 140 -8.12 21.55 8.22
N THR A 141 -9.05 21.97 7.37
CA THR A 141 -8.74 22.86 6.23
C THR A 141 -8.23 24.23 6.68
N ASP A 142 -8.60 24.65 7.90
CA ASP A 142 -8.11 25.86 8.56
C ASP A 142 -7.55 25.51 9.94
N VAL A 143 -6.33 25.91 10.18
CA VAL A 143 -5.66 25.83 11.49
C VAL A 143 -5.21 27.22 11.89
N ASN A 144 -5.94 27.86 12.80
CA ASN A 144 -5.64 29.20 13.30
C ASN A 144 -5.46 30.27 12.19
N GLY A 145 -6.30 30.23 11.14
CA GLY A 145 -6.27 31.15 10.01
C GLY A 145 -5.25 30.82 8.92
N ARG A 146 -4.61 29.65 8.99
CA ARG A 146 -3.74 29.09 7.94
C ARG A 146 -4.43 27.87 7.33
N LYS A 147 -4.15 27.59 6.05
CA LYS A 147 -4.58 26.30 5.47
C LYS A 147 -3.86 25.15 6.19
N GLY A 148 -4.62 24.13 6.58
CA GLY A 148 -4.08 23.05 7.40
C GLY A 148 -2.90 22.30 6.77
N TRP A 149 -2.82 22.26 5.45
CA TRP A 149 -1.71 21.65 4.71
C TRP A 149 -0.53 22.59 4.42
N GLU A 150 -0.60 23.88 4.81
CA GLU A 150 0.50 24.84 4.68
C GLU A 150 1.28 24.95 6.00
N LYS A 151 2.57 24.70 5.95
CA LYS A 151 3.52 24.93 7.05
C LYS A 151 4.69 25.74 6.54
N LYS A 152 5.29 26.55 7.38
CA LYS A 152 6.47 27.33 7.04
C LYS A 152 7.21 27.76 8.30
N ALA A 153 8.50 27.39 8.40
CA ALA A 153 9.38 27.92 9.43
C ALA A 153 9.70 29.41 9.17
N GLU A 154 9.87 30.20 10.21
CA GLU A 154 10.21 31.61 10.13
C GLU A 154 11.59 31.88 10.76
N VAL A 155 12.30 32.90 10.25
CA VAL A 155 13.59 33.30 10.82
C VAL A 155 13.41 33.69 12.29
N GLY A 156 14.19 33.07 13.16
CA GLY A 156 14.12 33.27 14.61
C GLY A 156 13.27 32.21 15.33
N ASP A 157 12.51 31.37 14.63
CA ASP A 157 11.80 30.24 15.26
C ASP A 157 12.81 29.31 15.95
N ILE A 158 12.41 28.82 17.11
CA ILE A 158 13.22 27.88 17.90
C ILE A 158 13.04 26.46 17.35
N ILE A 159 14.16 25.79 17.12
CA ILE A 159 14.18 24.37 16.74
C ILE A 159 13.93 23.55 17.99
N VAL A 160 12.77 22.91 18.08
CA VAL A 160 12.42 22.06 19.23
C VAL A 160 12.26 20.61 18.74
N MET A 161 13.03 19.69 19.34
CA MET A 161 12.84 18.26 19.18
C MET A 161 11.92 17.72 20.28
N THR A 162 10.94 16.92 19.90
CA THR A 162 10.00 16.27 20.83
C THR A 162 10.01 14.75 20.69
N GLY A 163 9.65 14.05 21.77
CA GLY A 163 9.46 12.61 21.80
C GLY A 163 10.64 11.84 22.38
N GLY A 164 11.06 10.77 21.72
CA GLY A 164 12.10 9.87 22.20
C GLY A 164 13.52 10.44 22.21
N ARG A 165 14.43 9.78 22.91
CA ARG A 165 15.83 10.17 23.04
C ARG A 165 16.70 9.60 21.92
N ILE A 166 17.83 10.23 21.64
CA ILE A 166 18.78 9.84 20.60
C ILE A 166 19.68 8.70 21.09
N GLY A 167 19.80 7.65 20.29
CA GLY A 167 20.74 6.54 20.47
C GLY A 167 21.55 6.27 19.20
N LYS A 168 22.30 5.18 19.14
CA LYS A 168 22.99 4.71 17.94
C LYS A 168 22.10 3.92 16.97
N ASP A 169 20.90 3.62 17.42
CA ASP A 169 19.91 2.90 16.63
C ASP A 169 19.57 3.69 15.36
N GLY A 170 19.51 2.95 14.25
CA GLY A 170 19.13 3.48 12.94
C GLY A 170 20.14 4.41 12.26
N ILE A 171 21.35 4.57 12.79
CA ILE A 171 22.38 5.33 12.06
C ILE A 171 22.67 4.66 10.72
N HIS A 172 22.48 5.41 9.64
CA HIS A 172 22.51 4.93 8.26
C HIS A 172 21.40 3.92 7.92
N GLY A 173 20.31 3.86 8.70
CA GLY A 173 19.21 2.92 8.47
C GLY A 173 18.54 3.11 7.11
N ALA A 174 18.27 4.34 6.72
CA ALA A 174 17.72 4.66 5.40
C ALA A 174 18.69 4.31 4.26
N THR A 175 19.97 4.62 4.39
CA THR A 175 21.01 4.21 3.42
C THR A 175 21.06 2.68 3.31
N PHE A 176 21.04 1.99 4.44
CA PHE A 176 21.04 0.53 4.49
C PHE A 176 19.76 -0.08 3.85
N SER A 177 18.65 0.61 3.91
CA SER A 177 17.39 0.16 3.26
C SER A 177 17.51 0.08 1.73
N SER A 178 18.44 0.86 1.14
CA SER A 178 18.75 0.87 -0.29
C SER A 178 20.08 0.20 -0.63
N GLU A 179 20.59 -0.66 0.25
CA GLU A 179 21.79 -1.46 0.02
C GLU A 179 21.45 -2.95 -0.04
N GLU A 180 22.29 -3.70 -0.76
CA GLU A 180 22.23 -5.14 -0.85
C GLU A 180 22.46 -5.78 0.53
N LEU A 181 21.65 -6.76 0.90
CA LEU A 181 21.87 -7.57 2.10
C LEU A 181 23.00 -8.58 1.86
N HIS A 182 23.88 -8.68 2.84
CA HIS A 182 24.99 -9.64 2.81
C HIS A 182 25.29 -10.19 4.20
N GLU A 183 26.16 -11.20 4.29
CA GLU A 183 26.52 -11.87 5.56
C GLU A 183 27.06 -10.92 6.64
N GLY A 184 27.61 -9.77 6.28
CA GLY A 184 28.16 -8.75 7.18
C GLY A 184 27.18 -7.64 7.55
N SER A 185 25.94 -7.67 7.09
CA SER A 185 24.95 -6.61 7.35
C SER A 185 24.71 -6.41 8.85
N PRO A 186 24.83 -5.16 9.38
CA PRO A 186 24.80 -4.92 10.81
C PRO A 186 23.38 -4.92 11.36
N ALA A 187 23.10 -5.74 12.36
CA ALA A 187 21.81 -5.74 13.06
C ALA A 187 21.52 -4.40 13.79
N THR A 188 22.55 -3.60 14.08
CA THR A 188 22.42 -2.26 14.70
C THR A 188 21.82 -1.20 13.78
N ALA A 189 21.68 -1.48 12.47
CA ALA A 189 20.97 -0.62 11.54
C ALA A 189 19.45 -0.70 11.72
N VAL A 190 18.94 -1.71 12.45
CA VAL A 190 17.52 -1.81 12.79
C VAL A 190 17.21 -0.84 13.91
N GLN A 191 16.25 0.03 13.66
CA GLN A 191 15.68 0.90 14.67
C GLN A 191 14.68 0.10 15.51
N ILE A 192 14.42 0.54 16.75
CA ILE A 192 13.41 -0.06 17.63
C ILE A 192 12.37 1.02 17.92
N GLY A 193 11.15 0.79 17.45
CA GLY A 193 10.02 1.71 17.67
C GLY A 193 9.35 1.50 19.04
N ASP A 194 8.87 2.60 19.63
CA ASP A 194 8.01 2.60 20.83
C ASP A 194 6.67 3.29 20.53
N PRO A 195 5.61 2.52 20.19
CA PRO A 195 4.32 3.09 19.84
C PRO A 195 3.68 3.90 20.97
N ILE A 196 3.99 3.61 22.25
CA ILE A 196 3.42 4.32 23.40
C ILE A 196 4.01 5.71 23.51
N THR A 197 5.33 5.85 23.39
CA THR A 197 6.00 7.16 23.34
C THR A 197 5.48 7.98 22.14
N GLN A 198 5.32 7.35 20.98
CA GLN A 198 4.75 8.01 19.82
C GLN A 198 3.30 8.45 20.05
N ARG A 199 2.47 7.63 20.71
CA ARG A 199 1.08 8.00 21.01
C ARG A 199 0.98 9.20 21.92
N LYS A 200 1.79 9.28 22.98
CA LYS A 200 1.85 10.45 23.85
C LYS A 200 2.26 11.71 23.08
N MET A 201 3.31 11.60 22.27
CA MET A 201 3.80 12.69 21.42
C MET A 201 2.72 13.13 20.40
N TYR A 202 2.01 12.19 19.78
CA TYR A 202 0.92 12.49 18.87
C TYR A 202 -0.19 13.30 19.54
N ASP A 203 -0.68 12.86 20.71
CA ASP A 203 -1.73 13.57 21.45
C ASP A 203 -1.29 14.98 21.85
N PHE A 204 -0.01 15.16 22.20
CA PHE A 204 0.60 16.46 22.48
C PHE A 204 0.65 17.35 21.22
N ILE A 205 1.13 16.83 20.09
CA ILE A 205 1.25 17.58 18.82
C ILE A 205 -0.12 18.08 18.37
N MET A 206 -1.16 17.23 18.38
CA MET A 206 -2.52 17.64 18.01
C MET A 206 -3.01 18.79 18.91
N ARG A 207 -2.74 18.72 20.22
CA ARG A 207 -3.10 19.79 21.13
C ARG A 207 -2.31 21.08 20.91
N ALA A 208 -1.00 20.98 20.66
CA ALA A 208 -0.13 22.12 20.36
C ALA A 208 -0.53 22.79 19.04
N ARG A 209 -0.92 22.00 18.02
CA ARG A 209 -1.48 22.47 16.76
C ARG A 209 -2.72 23.34 16.99
N ASP A 210 -3.70 22.80 17.71
CA ASP A 210 -4.99 23.48 17.93
C ASP A 210 -4.81 24.79 18.73
N LEU A 211 -3.81 24.86 19.60
CA LEU A 211 -3.42 26.07 20.31
C LEU A 211 -2.52 27.01 19.47
N GLY A 212 -2.10 26.60 18.27
CA GLY A 212 -1.24 27.38 17.37
C GLY A 212 0.15 27.65 17.94
N LEU A 213 0.76 26.68 18.61
CA LEU A 213 2.03 26.86 19.33
C LEU A 213 3.27 26.68 18.44
N TYR A 214 3.14 26.29 17.18
CA TYR A 214 4.25 26.14 16.25
C TYR A 214 3.88 26.58 14.83
N ASN A 215 4.87 26.83 14.00
CA ASN A 215 4.75 27.30 12.62
C ASN A 215 4.95 26.19 11.59
N ALA A 216 5.81 25.22 11.91
CA ALA A 216 6.10 24.07 11.04
C ALA A 216 6.48 22.84 11.88
N ILE A 217 6.34 21.67 11.28
CA ILE A 217 6.65 20.38 11.89
C ILE A 217 7.09 19.39 10.80
N THR A 218 8.08 18.55 11.10
CA THR A 218 8.43 17.36 10.30
C THR A 218 8.96 16.26 11.20
N ASP A 219 8.98 15.02 10.71
CA ASP A 219 9.52 13.88 11.45
C ASP A 219 11.05 13.81 11.38
N ASN A 220 11.65 13.12 12.35
CA ASN A 220 13.07 12.76 12.33
C ASN A 220 13.22 11.35 11.74
N GLY A 221 12.97 11.21 10.45
CA GLY A 221 13.14 9.98 9.70
C GLY A 221 14.56 9.75 9.25
N ALA A 222 14.77 9.50 7.97
CA ALA A 222 16.06 9.32 7.35
C ALA A 222 17.00 10.51 7.61
N GLY A 223 18.23 10.24 8.06
CA GLY A 223 19.20 11.28 8.39
C GLY A 223 18.95 12.05 9.71
N GLY A 224 17.91 11.71 10.45
CA GLY A 224 17.62 12.24 11.78
C GLY A 224 17.46 13.76 11.82
N LEU A 225 18.24 14.44 12.71
CA LEU A 225 18.20 15.90 12.83
C LEU A 225 18.75 16.63 11.60
N SER A 226 19.66 16.02 10.84
CA SER A 226 20.19 16.67 9.63
C SER A 226 19.13 16.84 8.55
N SER A 227 18.23 15.90 8.43
CA SER A 227 17.10 15.94 7.49
C SER A 227 16.00 16.87 8.02
N SER A 228 15.43 16.58 9.19
CA SER A 228 14.29 17.33 9.72
C SER A 228 14.55 18.83 9.89
N VAL A 229 15.73 19.19 10.41
CA VAL A 229 16.13 20.61 10.55
C VAL A 229 16.51 21.21 9.20
N GLY A 230 17.22 20.44 8.35
CA GLY A 230 17.64 20.88 7.02
C GLY A 230 16.47 21.20 6.10
N GLU A 231 15.44 20.33 6.07
CA GLU A 231 14.22 20.54 5.28
C GLU A 231 13.48 21.82 5.70
N MET A 232 13.26 22.02 6.98
CA MET A 232 12.60 23.24 7.46
C MET A 232 13.50 24.48 7.33
N ALA A 233 14.84 24.33 7.36
CA ALA A 233 15.77 25.43 7.14
C ALA A 233 15.78 25.94 5.69
N GLU A 234 15.24 25.16 4.73
CA GLU A 234 15.04 25.62 3.35
C GLU A 234 14.09 26.84 3.31
N ASP A 235 13.05 26.84 4.14
CA ASP A 235 12.08 27.94 4.24
C ASP A 235 12.72 29.29 4.65
N THR A 236 13.79 29.25 5.46
CA THR A 236 14.42 30.41 6.06
C THR A 236 15.78 30.76 5.44
N GLY A 237 16.41 29.75 4.83
CA GLY A 237 17.74 29.87 4.25
C GLY A 237 18.88 29.54 5.22
N GLY A 238 18.63 28.94 6.39
CA GLY A 238 19.67 28.47 7.27
C GLY A 238 19.23 28.17 8.70
N CYS A 239 20.16 27.66 9.51
CA CYS A 239 19.91 27.38 10.92
C CYS A 239 21.21 27.36 11.75
N VAL A 240 21.05 27.45 13.06
CA VAL A 240 22.10 27.16 14.07
C VAL A 240 21.55 26.10 15.01
N LEU A 241 22.17 24.92 15.03
CA LEU A 241 21.76 23.76 15.80
C LEU A 241 22.84 23.36 16.80
N ASP A 242 22.55 23.33 18.09
CA ASP A 242 23.46 22.85 19.15
C ASP A 242 23.02 21.43 19.59
N ILE A 243 23.63 20.43 19.02
CA ILE A 243 23.30 19.02 19.26
C ILE A 243 23.76 18.50 20.64
N ALA A 244 24.59 19.26 21.39
CA ALA A 244 24.95 18.90 22.75
C ALA A 244 23.76 19.00 23.72
N LYS A 245 22.72 19.74 23.36
CA LYS A 245 21.47 19.88 24.12
C LYS A 245 20.52 18.72 23.94
N ALA A 246 20.70 17.91 22.88
CA ALA A 246 19.79 16.82 22.56
C ALA A 246 19.77 15.75 23.66
N PRO A 247 18.59 15.28 24.09
CA PRO A 247 18.48 14.22 25.08
C PRO A 247 18.96 12.87 24.49
N LEU A 248 19.83 12.19 25.21
CA LEU A 248 20.46 10.95 24.79
C LEU A 248 19.93 9.77 25.57
N LYS A 249 19.84 8.58 24.92
CA LYS A 249 19.52 7.31 25.57
C LYS A 249 20.65 6.88 26.54
N TYR A 250 21.90 7.21 26.19
CA TYR A 250 23.12 6.91 26.95
C TYR A 250 24.27 7.84 26.55
N ASP A 251 25.25 7.96 27.41
CA ASP A 251 26.43 8.81 27.18
C ASP A 251 27.41 8.22 26.16
N GLY A 252 28.25 9.08 25.59
CA GLY A 252 29.39 8.68 24.75
C GLY A 252 29.08 8.67 23.25
N LEU A 253 27.94 9.22 22.82
CA LEU A 253 27.66 9.45 21.41
C LEU A 253 28.56 10.56 20.84
N ARG A 254 29.08 10.34 19.63
CA ARG A 254 29.83 11.35 18.89
C ARG A 254 28.88 12.38 18.26
N PRO A 255 29.33 13.62 17.98
CA PRO A 255 28.47 14.65 17.38
C PRO A 255 27.73 14.17 16.11
N TRP A 256 28.41 13.48 15.20
CA TRP A 256 27.79 12.98 13.97
C TRP A 256 26.77 11.84 14.25
N GLU A 257 27.00 11.02 15.28
CA GLU A 257 26.03 9.99 15.70
C GLU A 257 24.75 10.62 16.24
N ILE A 258 24.85 11.76 16.95
CA ILE A 258 23.69 12.52 17.44
C ILE A 258 22.92 13.14 16.28
N LEU A 259 23.64 13.75 15.33
CA LEU A 259 23.04 14.46 14.19
C LEU A 259 22.31 13.51 13.24
N LEU A 260 22.92 12.33 12.94
CA LEU A 260 22.44 11.40 11.93
C LEU A 260 21.63 10.23 12.49
N SER A 261 21.43 10.14 13.81
CA SER A 261 20.62 9.08 14.41
C SER A 261 19.19 9.12 13.88
N GLU A 262 18.70 7.97 13.44
CA GLU A 262 17.32 7.75 13.01
C GLU A 262 16.48 7.08 14.12
N ALA A 263 16.88 7.23 15.39
CA ALA A 263 16.08 6.74 16.53
C ALA A 263 14.64 7.25 16.41
N GLN A 264 13.70 6.34 16.59
CA GLN A 264 12.27 6.55 16.28
C GLN A 264 11.57 7.49 17.29
N GLU A 265 10.29 7.76 17.07
CA GLU A 265 9.36 8.56 17.91
C GLU A 265 9.84 10.00 18.16
N ARG A 266 10.47 10.63 17.16
CA ARG A 266 10.92 12.01 17.26
C ARG A 266 10.34 12.88 16.16
N MET A 267 9.91 14.08 16.55
CA MET A 267 9.48 15.14 15.64
C MET A 267 10.27 16.41 15.91
N THR A 268 10.55 17.18 14.87
CA THR A 268 11.15 18.52 14.96
C THR A 268 10.10 19.56 14.61
N LEU A 269 10.00 20.60 15.44
CA LEU A 269 9.05 21.71 15.29
C LEU A 269 9.76 23.05 15.24
N ALA A 270 9.22 23.98 14.46
CA ALA A 270 9.62 25.39 14.43
C ALA A 270 8.66 26.17 15.34
N VAL A 271 9.13 26.56 16.52
CA VAL A 271 8.30 27.20 17.57
C VAL A 271 8.65 28.68 17.66
N PRO A 272 7.69 29.63 17.49
CA PRO A 272 7.95 31.04 17.70
C PRO A 272 8.50 31.34 19.11
N PRO A 273 9.52 32.20 19.30
CA PRO A 273 10.09 32.48 20.61
C PRO A 273 9.03 32.92 21.64
N ALA A 274 8.03 33.66 21.22
CA ALA A 274 6.97 34.16 22.10
C ALA A 274 6.01 33.03 22.61
N LYS A 275 6.04 31.85 22.00
CA LYS A 275 5.19 30.71 22.35
C LYS A 275 5.97 29.56 22.99
N LEU A 276 7.30 29.70 23.13
CA LEU A 276 8.16 28.60 23.58
C LEU A 276 7.79 28.14 24.99
N ASP A 277 7.61 29.08 25.93
CA ASP A 277 7.29 28.72 27.33
C ASP A 277 5.98 27.96 27.43
N GLU A 278 4.91 28.39 26.72
CA GLU A 278 3.62 27.70 26.67
C GLU A 278 3.73 26.32 26.05
N PHE A 279 4.52 26.18 24.98
CA PHE A 279 4.79 24.91 24.32
C PHE A 279 5.50 23.93 25.28
N MET A 280 6.54 24.37 25.98
CA MET A 280 7.29 23.54 26.93
C MET A 280 6.45 23.14 28.15
N GLU A 281 5.61 24.05 28.66
CA GLU A 281 4.67 23.74 29.75
C GLU A 281 3.62 22.71 29.32
N LEU A 282 3.09 22.80 28.10
CA LEU A 282 2.15 21.81 27.56
C LEU A 282 2.83 20.44 27.44
N ALA A 283 4.05 20.37 26.89
CA ALA A 283 4.82 19.13 26.76
C ALA A 283 5.04 18.49 28.13
N ALA A 284 5.46 19.26 29.13
CA ALA A 284 5.66 18.75 30.49
C ALA A 284 4.35 18.23 31.13
N ARG A 285 3.21 18.90 30.93
CA ARG A 285 1.91 18.45 31.46
C ARG A 285 1.43 17.14 30.80
N MET A 286 1.81 16.90 29.53
CA MET A 286 1.43 15.69 28.80
C MET A 286 2.49 14.58 28.88
N ASP A 287 3.52 14.76 29.72
CA ASP A 287 4.61 13.79 29.89
C ASP A 287 5.34 13.49 28.57
N VAL A 288 5.61 14.55 27.77
CA VAL A 288 6.38 14.50 26.51
C VAL A 288 7.68 15.25 26.72
N GLU A 289 8.80 14.58 26.39
CA GLU A 289 10.12 15.24 26.41
C GLU A 289 10.21 16.20 25.21
N ALA A 290 10.52 17.47 25.47
CA ALA A 290 10.74 18.51 24.48
C ALA A 290 12.01 19.29 24.78
N THR A 291 12.85 19.55 23.77
CA THR A 291 14.13 20.20 23.98
C THR A 291 14.41 21.21 22.86
N ALA A 292 14.71 22.45 23.25
CA ALA A 292 15.15 23.51 22.35
C ALA A 292 16.62 23.30 21.96
N LEU A 293 16.87 23.04 20.67
CA LEU A 293 18.19 22.71 20.15
C LEU A 293 18.89 23.86 19.44
N GLY A 294 18.16 24.89 19.01
CA GLY A 294 18.73 25.98 18.22
C GLY A 294 17.64 26.90 17.67
N HIS A 295 17.93 27.56 16.56
CA HIS A 295 17.00 28.49 15.91
C HIS A 295 17.25 28.54 14.39
N TYR A 296 16.22 28.88 13.63
CA TYR A 296 16.31 29.13 12.19
C TYR A 296 16.83 30.52 11.88
N THR A 297 17.65 30.64 10.81
CA THR A 297 18.34 31.89 10.39
C THR A 297 18.21 32.06 8.87
N ASP A 298 18.63 33.21 8.38
CA ASP A 298 18.79 33.53 6.95
C ASP A 298 20.28 33.57 6.53
N SER A 299 21.13 32.83 7.24
CA SER A 299 22.60 32.87 7.05
C SER A 299 23.10 32.25 5.74
N GLY A 300 22.30 31.44 5.05
CA GLY A 300 22.73 30.62 3.92
C GLY A 300 23.42 29.31 4.31
N PHE A 301 23.52 29.01 5.63
CA PHE A 301 24.25 27.85 6.13
C PHE A 301 23.46 27.01 7.12
N PHE A 302 23.70 25.72 7.06
CA PHE A 302 23.34 24.74 8.07
C PHE A 302 24.50 24.60 9.03
N ASP A 303 24.44 25.34 10.18
CA ASP A 303 25.50 25.41 11.18
C ASP A 303 25.18 24.47 12.35
N VAL A 304 26.08 23.49 12.59
CA VAL A 304 25.98 22.57 13.72
C VAL A 304 27.07 22.82 14.75
N ARG A 305 26.66 22.89 16.00
CA ARG A 305 27.55 23.11 17.17
C ARG A 305 27.43 21.95 18.16
N TYR A 306 28.50 21.79 18.92
CA TYR A 306 28.55 20.88 20.07
C TYR A 306 29.24 21.61 21.22
N ASN A 307 28.49 22.01 22.28
CA ASN A 307 28.97 22.87 23.35
C ASN A 307 29.62 24.13 22.79
N ASP A 308 28.94 24.90 22.00
CA ASP A 308 29.36 26.14 21.32
C ASP A 308 30.52 25.99 20.31
N ARG A 309 31.08 24.80 20.14
CA ARG A 309 32.11 24.55 19.11
C ARG A 309 31.45 24.20 17.80
N PRO A 310 31.77 24.84 16.68
CA PRO A 310 31.29 24.44 15.39
C PRO A 310 31.87 23.05 15.04
N VAL A 311 30.99 22.12 14.64
CA VAL A 311 31.35 20.74 14.23
C VAL A 311 30.98 20.44 12.77
N ALA A 312 30.04 21.22 12.19
CA ALA A 312 29.75 21.23 10.77
C ALA A 312 29.21 22.62 10.39
N SER A 313 29.48 23.03 9.16
CA SER A 313 28.88 24.20 8.50
C SER A 313 28.79 23.91 7.01
N LEU A 314 27.59 23.81 6.49
CA LEU A 314 27.33 23.44 5.11
C LEU A 314 26.45 24.50 4.44
N PRO A 315 26.77 24.93 3.21
CA PRO A 315 25.86 25.79 2.44
C PRO A 315 24.52 25.07 2.22
N MET A 316 23.40 25.77 2.39
CA MET A 316 22.07 25.22 2.14
C MET A 316 21.91 24.72 0.70
N GLU A 317 22.43 25.46 -0.28
CA GLU A 317 22.47 25.03 -1.69
C GLU A 317 23.16 23.68 -1.86
N PHE A 318 24.28 23.45 -1.19
CA PHE A 318 24.97 22.16 -1.26
C PHE A 318 24.15 21.02 -0.65
N MET A 319 23.43 21.28 0.44
CA MET A 319 22.59 20.26 1.08
C MET A 319 21.41 19.83 0.20
N HIS A 320 20.77 20.75 -0.50
CA HIS A 320 19.57 20.46 -1.28
C HIS A 320 19.86 20.12 -2.76
N ASP A 321 20.84 20.79 -3.37
CA ASP A 321 21.13 20.66 -4.81
C ASP A 321 22.52 20.04 -5.11
N GLY A 322 23.28 19.66 -4.07
CA GLY A 322 24.66 19.19 -4.21
C GLY A 322 24.85 17.76 -4.72
N VAL A 323 23.78 17.01 -4.96
CA VAL A 323 23.86 15.62 -5.44
C VAL A 323 24.16 15.59 -6.94
N PRO A 324 25.29 14.95 -7.37
CA PRO A 324 25.58 14.82 -8.80
C PRO A 324 24.49 14.02 -9.54
N GLN A 325 24.07 14.52 -10.69
CA GLN A 325 23.14 13.81 -11.55
C GLN A 325 23.86 12.64 -12.23
N LEU A 326 23.30 11.42 -12.09
CA LEU A 326 23.80 10.22 -12.76
C LEU A 326 23.15 10.08 -14.14
N GLU A 327 23.96 9.77 -15.15
CA GLU A 327 23.51 9.36 -16.47
C GLU A 327 23.69 7.86 -16.61
N LEU A 328 22.58 7.12 -16.75
CA LEU A 328 22.56 5.66 -16.82
C LEU A 328 21.96 5.22 -18.17
N GLU A 329 22.47 4.11 -18.70
CA GLU A 329 21.99 3.53 -19.96
C GLU A 329 21.02 2.37 -19.67
N ALA A 330 19.82 2.45 -20.26
CA ALA A 330 18.78 1.42 -20.18
C ALA A 330 18.64 0.70 -21.54
N VAL A 331 18.74 -0.63 -21.53
CA VAL A 331 18.60 -1.47 -22.74
C VAL A 331 17.50 -2.48 -22.52
N TRP A 332 16.40 -2.35 -23.28
CA TRP A 332 15.28 -3.27 -23.23
C TRP A 332 15.39 -4.35 -24.28
N GLU A 333 15.28 -5.60 -23.84
CA GLU A 333 15.09 -6.76 -24.71
C GLU A 333 13.82 -7.48 -24.24
N ALA A 334 12.82 -7.55 -25.12
CA ALA A 334 11.56 -8.23 -24.77
C ALA A 334 11.83 -9.73 -24.52
N PRO A 335 11.34 -10.29 -23.43
CA PRO A 335 11.41 -11.73 -23.20
C PRO A 335 10.77 -12.52 -24.34
N LYS A 336 11.39 -13.62 -24.71
CA LYS A 336 10.78 -14.55 -25.68
C LYS A 336 9.74 -15.37 -24.95
N VAL A 337 8.49 -15.15 -25.28
CA VAL A 337 7.34 -15.81 -24.65
C VAL A 337 6.67 -16.72 -25.66
N GLU A 338 6.49 -18.00 -25.32
CA GLU A 338 5.75 -18.94 -26.15
C GLU A 338 4.24 -18.73 -25.97
N ASP A 339 3.50 -18.85 -27.06
CA ASP A 339 2.03 -18.90 -26.99
C ASP A 339 1.63 -20.30 -26.49
N ILE A 340 0.90 -20.35 -25.39
CA ILE A 340 0.46 -21.60 -24.77
C ILE A 340 -1.05 -21.73 -24.81
N ARG A 341 -1.52 -22.98 -24.86
CA ARG A 341 -2.93 -23.33 -24.57
C ARG A 341 -2.96 -24.04 -23.23
N VAL A 342 -3.85 -23.61 -22.38
CA VAL A 342 -4.06 -24.22 -21.06
C VAL A 342 -5.39 -24.96 -21.08
N ASP A 343 -5.34 -26.27 -20.94
CA ASP A 343 -6.53 -27.10 -20.99
C ASP A 343 -6.42 -28.27 -20.01
N MET A 344 -7.54 -28.66 -19.43
CA MET A 344 -7.67 -29.85 -18.59
C MET A 344 -9.06 -30.46 -18.77
N PRO A 345 -9.24 -31.75 -18.45
CA PRO A 345 -10.54 -32.38 -18.51
C PRO A 345 -11.61 -31.69 -17.67
N ASP A 346 -12.83 -31.59 -18.16
CA ASP A 346 -13.95 -30.97 -17.44
C ASP A 346 -14.16 -31.60 -16.06
N SER A 347 -13.93 -32.91 -15.94
CA SER A 347 -14.08 -33.68 -14.68
C SER A 347 -13.04 -33.25 -13.59
N GLU A 348 -11.99 -32.55 -13.96
CA GLU A 348 -10.92 -32.10 -13.03
C GLU A 348 -11.12 -30.65 -12.57
N GLN A 349 -12.02 -29.88 -13.22
CA GLN A 349 -12.20 -28.44 -12.95
C GLN A 349 -12.57 -28.14 -11.47
N GLY A 350 -13.45 -28.95 -10.86
CA GLY A 350 -13.82 -28.77 -9.46
C GLY A 350 -12.65 -29.03 -8.52
N ALA A 351 -11.90 -30.11 -8.73
CA ALA A 351 -10.69 -30.38 -7.95
C ALA A 351 -9.62 -29.31 -8.15
N PHE A 352 -9.51 -28.77 -9.35
CA PHE A 352 -8.59 -27.68 -9.65
C PHE A 352 -8.99 -26.38 -8.93
N LEU A 353 -10.28 -26.02 -8.93
CA LEU A 353 -10.77 -24.86 -8.19
C LEU A 353 -10.41 -24.95 -6.69
N ARG A 354 -10.59 -26.13 -6.07
CA ARG A 354 -10.18 -26.33 -4.68
C ARG A 354 -8.67 -26.17 -4.49
N ARG A 355 -7.82 -26.63 -5.44
CA ARG A 355 -6.37 -26.37 -5.40
C ARG A 355 -6.07 -24.87 -5.53
N MET A 356 -6.75 -24.17 -6.45
CA MET A 356 -6.60 -22.72 -6.59
C MET A 356 -6.92 -21.98 -5.29
N LEU A 357 -8.02 -22.32 -4.62
CA LEU A 357 -8.40 -21.72 -3.33
C LEU A 357 -7.40 -22.03 -2.19
N ASN A 358 -6.61 -23.09 -2.29
CA ASN A 358 -5.54 -23.41 -1.36
C ASN A 358 -4.23 -22.67 -1.63
N ARG A 359 -4.06 -22.02 -2.78
CA ARG A 359 -2.82 -21.31 -3.12
C ARG A 359 -2.57 -20.15 -2.18
N LEU A 360 -1.32 -19.91 -1.81
CA LEU A 360 -0.93 -18.88 -0.84
C LEU A 360 -1.40 -17.47 -1.24
N ASN A 361 -1.39 -17.12 -2.53
CA ASN A 361 -1.85 -15.81 -2.98
C ASN A 361 -3.37 -15.67 -2.93
N ILE A 362 -4.13 -16.78 -3.05
CA ILE A 362 -5.60 -16.79 -3.08
C ILE A 362 -6.19 -17.07 -1.69
N CYS A 363 -5.69 -18.08 -0.96
CA CYS A 363 -6.29 -18.57 0.28
C CYS A 363 -6.59 -17.46 1.30
N SER A 364 -7.50 -17.76 2.21
CA SER A 364 -7.90 -16.85 3.29
C SER A 364 -6.70 -16.33 4.08
N LYS A 365 -6.69 -15.03 4.33
CA LYS A 365 -5.74 -14.33 5.20
C LYS A 365 -6.32 -14.09 6.59
N GLU A 366 -7.41 -14.78 6.93
CA GLU A 366 -8.16 -14.58 8.19
C GLU A 366 -7.26 -14.66 9.43
N TYR A 367 -6.33 -15.63 9.48
CA TYR A 367 -5.38 -15.77 10.59
C TYR A 367 -4.61 -14.45 10.85
N ILE A 368 -4.10 -13.82 9.80
CA ILE A 368 -3.34 -12.56 9.92
C ILE A 368 -4.29 -11.40 10.26
N ILE A 369 -5.39 -11.26 9.53
CA ILE A 369 -6.35 -10.17 9.70
C ILE A 369 -6.91 -10.12 11.13
N ARG A 370 -7.20 -11.29 11.74
CA ARG A 370 -7.77 -11.37 13.10
C ARG A 370 -6.83 -10.90 14.21
N GLN A 371 -5.53 -10.72 13.93
CA GLN A 371 -4.55 -10.19 14.88
C GLN A 371 -4.60 -8.67 14.97
N TYR A 372 -5.09 -8.00 13.93
CA TYR A 372 -5.14 -6.54 13.83
C TYR A 372 -6.46 -5.98 14.35
N ASP A 373 -6.38 -4.83 15.03
CA ASP A 373 -7.56 -4.02 15.33
C ASP A 373 -8.07 -3.38 14.05
N HIS A 374 -9.21 -3.80 13.54
CA HIS A 374 -9.82 -3.25 12.33
C HIS A 374 -11.17 -2.54 12.58
N GLU A 375 -11.59 -2.42 13.84
CA GLU A 375 -12.85 -1.78 14.24
C GLU A 375 -12.68 -0.67 15.29
N VAL A 376 -11.46 -0.47 15.80
CA VAL A 376 -11.17 0.55 16.82
C VAL A 376 -11.58 1.94 16.30
N ARG A 377 -12.10 2.79 17.19
CA ARG A 377 -12.75 4.09 16.92
C ARG A 377 -14.11 4.02 16.22
N GLY A 378 -14.60 2.84 15.81
CA GLY A 378 -15.96 2.66 15.29
C GLY A 378 -16.25 3.28 13.92
N GLY A 379 -15.20 3.63 13.14
CA GLY A 379 -15.33 4.25 11.82
C GLY A 379 -15.34 3.29 10.64
N SER A 380 -15.04 2.00 10.85
CA SER A 380 -14.92 1.02 9.74
C SER A 380 -16.28 0.70 9.12
N ALA A 381 -16.50 1.14 7.89
CA ALA A 381 -17.72 0.89 7.13
C ALA A 381 -17.61 -0.38 6.26
N ILE A 382 -16.50 -0.58 5.55
CA ILE A 382 -16.13 -1.85 4.91
C ILE A 382 -14.84 -2.34 5.59
N LYS A 383 -14.92 -3.54 6.14
CA LYS A 383 -13.85 -4.20 6.88
C LYS A 383 -13.04 -5.12 5.97
N PRO A 384 -11.84 -5.54 6.36
CA PRO A 384 -11.02 -6.45 5.56
C PRO A 384 -11.64 -7.83 5.35
N LEU A 385 -12.57 -8.24 6.21
CA LEU A 385 -13.39 -9.44 6.06
C LEU A 385 -14.85 -9.06 6.01
N CYS A 386 -15.59 -9.68 5.08
CA CYS A 386 -17.01 -9.43 4.86
C CYS A 386 -17.84 -10.73 4.84
N GLY A 387 -19.12 -10.61 4.53
CA GLY A 387 -20.04 -11.74 4.41
C GLY A 387 -20.72 -12.13 5.71
N VAL A 388 -21.53 -13.19 5.63
CA VAL A 388 -22.42 -13.64 6.73
C VAL A 388 -21.66 -14.02 8.02
N LYS A 389 -20.44 -14.55 7.88
CA LYS A 389 -19.57 -14.92 9.00
C LYS A 389 -18.37 -14.00 9.17
N ASN A 390 -18.28 -12.91 8.42
CA ASN A 390 -17.11 -12.03 8.37
C ASN A 390 -15.80 -12.80 8.11
N ASP A 391 -15.79 -13.69 7.13
CA ASP A 391 -14.67 -14.53 6.76
C ASP A 391 -14.44 -14.63 5.24
N GLY A 392 -15.25 -13.91 4.45
CA GLY A 392 -15.03 -13.68 3.02
C GLY A 392 -14.08 -12.51 2.76
N PRO A 393 -13.38 -12.48 1.63
CA PRO A 393 -12.47 -11.39 1.29
C PRO A 393 -13.22 -10.11 0.92
N SER A 394 -12.58 -8.95 1.13
CA SER A 394 -13.08 -7.65 0.74
C SER A 394 -12.10 -6.97 -0.23
N ASP A 395 -12.61 -6.27 -1.25
CA ASP A 395 -11.80 -5.66 -2.30
C ASP A 395 -11.05 -4.41 -1.81
N ALA A 396 -11.64 -3.66 -0.89
CA ALA A 396 -11.05 -2.44 -0.33
C ALA A 396 -11.55 -2.17 1.09
N GLY A 397 -10.83 -1.32 1.82
CA GLY A 397 -11.27 -0.76 3.09
C GLY A 397 -12.05 0.54 2.89
N VAL A 398 -13.12 0.73 3.67
CA VAL A 398 -13.84 2.02 3.74
C VAL A 398 -13.95 2.43 5.20
N ILE A 399 -13.45 3.63 5.49
CA ILE A 399 -13.48 4.20 6.83
C ILE A 399 -14.21 5.54 6.85
N ARG A 400 -14.94 5.80 7.92
CA ARG A 400 -15.62 7.05 8.21
C ARG A 400 -14.86 7.82 9.30
N PRO A 401 -13.97 8.76 8.93
CA PRO A 401 -13.13 9.47 9.91
C PRO A 401 -13.92 10.34 10.89
N LEU A 402 -15.02 10.95 10.40
CA LEU A 402 -15.89 11.85 11.16
C LEU A 402 -17.20 11.12 11.46
N LEU A 403 -17.43 10.71 12.70
CA LEU A 403 -18.60 9.89 13.07
C LEU A 403 -19.94 10.60 12.92
N GLU A 404 -19.94 11.93 12.90
CA GLU A 404 -21.12 12.78 12.64
C GLU A 404 -21.46 12.94 11.15
N SER A 405 -20.62 12.41 10.26
CA SER A 405 -20.81 12.47 8.79
C SER A 405 -20.96 11.09 8.19
N ASP A 406 -21.76 10.94 7.15
CA ASP A 406 -21.87 9.71 6.35
C ASP A 406 -20.77 9.58 5.28
N ALA A 407 -19.93 10.59 5.13
CA ALA A 407 -18.82 10.48 4.18
C ALA A 407 -17.66 9.66 4.74
N GLY A 408 -16.95 8.99 3.85
CA GLY A 408 -15.81 8.15 4.18
C GLY A 408 -14.68 8.27 3.18
N LEU A 409 -13.60 7.57 3.50
CA LEU A 409 -12.45 7.37 2.63
C LEU A 409 -12.40 5.90 2.21
N VAL A 410 -12.17 5.64 0.93
CA VAL A 410 -11.83 4.33 0.40
C VAL A 410 -10.33 4.21 0.25
N ILE A 411 -9.77 3.07 0.66
CA ILE A 411 -8.36 2.72 0.51
C ILE A 411 -8.28 1.36 -0.15
N SER A 412 -7.50 1.25 -1.25
CA SER A 412 -7.29 0.01 -1.97
C SER A 412 -5.90 -0.07 -2.58
N HIS A 413 -5.53 -1.25 -3.06
CA HIS A 413 -4.22 -1.55 -3.61
C HIS A 413 -4.31 -2.39 -4.87
N GLY A 414 -3.23 -2.36 -5.66
CA GLY A 414 -2.93 -3.31 -6.71
C GLY A 414 -1.44 -3.66 -6.70
N ILE A 415 -1.12 -4.93 -6.87
CA ILE A 415 0.24 -5.45 -6.83
C ILE A 415 0.37 -6.75 -7.62
N CYS A 416 1.07 -6.74 -8.75
CA CYS A 416 1.12 -7.83 -9.73
C CYS A 416 2.56 -8.24 -10.08
N PRO A 417 3.43 -8.64 -9.13
CA PRO A 417 4.86 -8.83 -9.37
C PRO A 417 5.18 -9.93 -10.41
N LYS A 418 4.37 -10.97 -10.54
CA LYS A 418 4.58 -12.05 -11.53
C LYS A 418 4.53 -11.58 -12.97
N PHE A 419 3.80 -10.51 -13.26
CA PHE A 419 3.77 -9.94 -14.61
C PHE A 419 5.09 -9.28 -15.00
N SER A 420 5.95 -8.93 -14.02
CA SER A 420 7.28 -8.37 -14.28
C SER A 420 8.21 -9.32 -15.04
N ASP A 421 7.98 -10.62 -14.95
CA ASP A 421 8.75 -11.64 -15.67
C ASP A 421 8.54 -11.57 -17.19
N TYR A 422 7.45 -10.95 -17.60
CA TYR A 422 7.07 -10.76 -19.00
C TYR A 422 7.25 -9.31 -19.43
N ASP A 423 6.67 -8.34 -18.71
CA ASP A 423 6.80 -6.92 -19.02
C ASP A 423 6.37 -6.03 -17.84
N THR A 424 7.31 -5.27 -17.30
CA THR A 424 7.05 -4.34 -16.19
C THR A 424 6.12 -3.17 -16.56
N TYR A 425 5.95 -2.89 -17.87
CA TYR A 425 4.94 -1.94 -18.34
C TYR A 425 3.53 -2.45 -18.02
N TRP A 426 3.24 -3.71 -18.36
CA TRP A 426 1.94 -4.31 -18.07
C TRP A 426 1.76 -4.65 -16.60
N MET A 427 2.85 -5.01 -15.88
CA MET A 427 2.81 -5.15 -14.43
C MET A 427 2.28 -3.87 -13.77
N MET A 428 2.85 -2.72 -14.12
CA MET A 428 2.43 -1.43 -13.57
C MET A 428 1.01 -1.06 -13.98
N ALA A 429 0.64 -1.27 -15.23
CA ALA A 429 -0.71 -1.00 -15.74
C ALA A 429 -1.76 -1.81 -14.98
N ASN A 430 -1.51 -3.11 -14.74
CA ASN A 430 -2.41 -3.98 -14.00
C ASN A 430 -2.49 -3.59 -12.51
N ALA A 431 -1.37 -3.26 -11.87
CA ALA A 431 -1.39 -2.78 -10.48
C ALA A 431 -2.25 -1.50 -10.31
N MET A 432 -2.18 -0.59 -11.29
CA MET A 432 -3.04 0.61 -11.29
C MET A 432 -4.52 0.27 -11.52
N ASP A 433 -4.81 -0.57 -12.51
CA ASP A 433 -6.18 -1.01 -12.81
C ASP A 433 -6.80 -1.74 -11.61
N GLU A 434 -6.06 -2.64 -10.98
CA GLU A 434 -6.50 -3.39 -9.80
C GLU A 434 -6.83 -2.46 -8.62
N ALA A 435 -5.94 -1.52 -8.29
CA ALA A 435 -6.20 -0.55 -7.23
C ALA A 435 -7.47 0.27 -7.47
N ILE A 436 -7.66 0.77 -8.71
CA ILE A 436 -8.85 1.55 -9.10
C ILE A 436 -10.10 0.68 -9.07
N ARG A 437 -10.02 -0.53 -9.62
CA ARG A 437 -11.12 -1.50 -9.69
C ARG A 437 -11.59 -1.90 -8.30
N ASN A 438 -10.68 -2.17 -7.38
CA ASN A 438 -10.96 -2.51 -5.99
C ASN A 438 -11.66 -1.35 -5.25
N ALA A 439 -11.20 -0.10 -5.44
CA ALA A 439 -11.90 1.05 -4.90
C ALA A 439 -13.34 1.16 -5.43
N VAL A 440 -13.54 0.93 -6.73
CA VAL A 440 -14.85 0.99 -7.38
C VAL A 440 -15.76 -0.15 -6.92
N ALA A 441 -15.20 -1.36 -6.69
CA ALA A 441 -15.95 -2.52 -6.25
C ALA A 441 -16.68 -2.30 -4.91
N VAL A 442 -16.17 -1.43 -4.05
CA VAL A 442 -16.82 -1.05 -2.79
C VAL A 442 -17.59 0.28 -2.84
N GLY A 443 -17.57 0.99 -3.96
CA GLY A 443 -18.34 2.24 -4.16
C GLY A 443 -17.51 3.50 -4.34
N GLY A 444 -16.18 3.41 -4.43
CA GLY A 444 -15.30 4.54 -4.72
C GLY A 444 -15.64 5.23 -6.04
N ASN A 445 -15.49 6.56 -6.08
CA ASN A 445 -15.68 7.34 -7.29
C ASN A 445 -14.42 7.32 -8.15
N PRO A 446 -14.39 6.66 -9.33
CA PRO A 446 -13.21 6.57 -10.16
C PRO A 446 -12.68 7.92 -10.66
N ASP A 447 -13.51 8.97 -10.66
CA ASP A 447 -13.11 10.33 -11.08
C ASP A 447 -12.53 11.18 -9.94
N ALA A 448 -12.44 10.64 -8.70
CA ALA A 448 -11.94 11.34 -7.53
C ALA A 448 -11.01 10.47 -6.68
N LEU A 449 -10.16 9.69 -7.33
CA LEU A 449 -9.13 8.88 -6.70
C LEU A 449 -7.76 9.56 -6.83
N ALA A 450 -6.93 9.40 -5.82
CA ALA A 450 -5.54 9.83 -5.80
C ALA A 450 -4.62 8.63 -5.53
N GLY A 451 -3.52 8.54 -6.28
CA GLY A 451 -2.59 7.42 -6.24
C GLY A 451 -1.34 7.68 -5.40
N VAL A 452 -0.79 6.62 -4.85
CA VAL A 452 0.54 6.57 -4.22
C VAL A 452 1.28 5.39 -4.80
N ASP A 453 2.42 5.64 -5.44
CA ASP A 453 3.25 4.62 -6.04
C ASP A 453 4.41 4.23 -5.12
N ASN A 454 4.67 2.91 -5.01
CA ASN A 454 5.78 2.37 -4.23
C ASN A 454 6.56 1.36 -5.07
N PHE A 455 7.76 1.76 -5.50
CA PHE A 455 8.66 0.91 -6.26
C PHE A 455 9.60 0.15 -5.33
N CYS A 456 9.63 -1.18 -5.45
CA CYS A 456 10.67 -2.02 -4.89
C CYS A 456 11.41 -2.74 -6.02
N TRP A 457 12.72 -2.47 -6.13
CA TRP A 457 13.52 -2.93 -7.25
C TRP A 457 14.82 -3.58 -6.81
N CYS A 458 15.28 -4.56 -7.55
CA CYS A 458 16.65 -5.06 -7.49
C CYS A 458 17.63 -3.98 -7.99
N ASP A 459 18.94 -4.18 -7.85
CA ASP A 459 19.94 -3.19 -8.28
C ASP A 459 19.87 -2.94 -9.80
N PRO A 460 19.46 -1.74 -10.27
CA PRO A 460 19.35 -1.41 -11.67
C PRO A 460 20.63 -0.80 -12.27
N VAL A 461 21.72 -0.74 -11.51
CA VAL A 461 22.96 -0.14 -11.95
C VAL A 461 23.92 -1.21 -12.49
N GLN A 462 24.35 -1.03 -13.73
CA GLN A 462 25.32 -1.92 -14.40
C GLN A 462 26.64 -1.95 -13.64
N SER A 463 27.06 -3.14 -13.21
CA SER A 463 28.33 -3.37 -12.52
C SER A 463 28.80 -4.83 -12.71
N GLU A 464 29.98 -5.16 -12.20
CA GLU A 464 30.44 -6.57 -12.16
C GLU A 464 29.51 -7.45 -11.32
N LYS A 465 28.89 -6.90 -10.26
CA LYS A 465 27.91 -7.59 -9.42
C LYS A 465 26.50 -7.65 -10.02
N THR A 466 26.21 -6.79 -10.98
CA THR A 466 24.92 -6.67 -11.64
C THR A 466 25.14 -6.59 -13.15
N PRO A 467 25.50 -7.70 -13.81
CA PRO A 467 25.81 -7.72 -15.24
C PRO A 467 24.59 -7.47 -16.14
N ASP A 468 23.39 -7.58 -15.58
CA ASP A 468 22.08 -7.32 -16.19
C ASP A 468 21.47 -5.94 -15.79
N GLY A 469 22.29 -5.05 -15.21
CA GLY A 469 21.83 -3.76 -14.68
C GLY A 469 21.14 -2.88 -15.73
N ARG A 470 21.65 -2.84 -17.00
CA ARG A 470 21.00 -2.09 -18.07
C ARG A 470 19.60 -2.61 -18.41
N TYR A 471 19.39 -3.92 -18.35
CA TYR A 471 18.07 -4.53 -18.54
C TYR A 471 17.14 -4.23 -17.38
N LYS A 472 17.61 -4.38 -16.13
CA LYS A 472 16.86 -4.04 -14.91
C LYS A 472 16.46 -2.57 -14.86
N LEU A 473 17.35 -1.68 -15.32
CA LEU A 473 17.04 -0.27 -15.48
C LEU A 473 15.98 -0.04 -16.57
N ALA A 474 16.04 -0.77 -17.69
CA ALA A 474 15.02 -0.68 -18.73
C ALA A 474 13.65 -1.17 -18.25
N GLN A 475 13.59 -2.20 -17.40
CA GLN A 475 12.36 -2.63 -16.73
C GLN A 475 11.79 -1.50 -15.86
N LEU A 476 12.63 -0.79 -15.09
CA LEU A 476 12.20 0.37 -14.29
C LEU A 476 11.65 1.50 -15.15
N VAL A 477 12.37 1.87 -16.23
CA VAL A 477 11.92 2.88 -17.21
C VAL A 477 10.57 2.51 -17.81
N ARG A 478 10.34 1.23 -18.11
CA ARG A 478 9.07 0.75 -18.67
C ARG A 478 7.92 0.90 -17.68
N ALA A 479 8.15 0.53 -16.42
CA ALA A 479 7.15 0.73 -15.35
C ALA A 479 6.82 2.21 -15.15
N CYS A 480 7.83 3.10 -15.14
CA CYS A 480 7.61 4.55 -15.04
C CYS A 480 6.83 5.12 -16.25
N LYS A 481 7.07 4.61 -17.46
CA LYS A 481 6.28 4.99 -18.64
C LYS A 481 4.82 4.56 -18.54
N ALA A 482 4.57 3.35 -18.03
CA ALA A 482 3.21 2.89 -17.77
C ALA A 482 2.52 3.75 -16.68
N LEU A 483 3.21 4.04 -15.57
CA LEU A 483 2.71 4.92 -14.53
C LEU A 483 2.25 6.26 -15.10
N GLN A 484 3.10 6.92 -15.89
CA GLN A 484 2.76 8.18 -16.55
C GLN A 484 1.53 8.04 -17.46
N GLN A 485 1.54 7.03 -18.33
CA GLN A 485 0.49 6.84 -19.33
C GLN A 485 -0.87 6.53 -18.67
N PHE A 486 -0.88 5.60 -17.71
CA PHE A 486 -2.12 5.16 -17.09
C PHE A 486 -2.63 6.15 -16.03
N SER A 487 -1.75 6.90 -15.34
CA SER A 487 -2.20 8.03 -14.50
C SER A 487 -3.00 9.06 -15.32
N LEU A 488 -2.54 9.35 -16.54
CA LEU A 488 -3.25 10.25 -17.45
C LEU A 488 -4.54 9.63 -18.01
N ALA A 489 -4.48 8.35 -18.43
CA ALA A 489 -5.60 7.67 -19.06
C ALA A 489 -6.75 7.39 -18.10
N PHE A 490 -6.46 6.98 -16.87
CA PHE A 490 -7.43 6.82 -15.80
C PHE A 490 -7.83 8.13 -15.12
N GLY A 491 -7.02 9.18 -15.25
CA GLY A 491 -7.24 10.44 -14.54
C GLY A 491 -6.96 10.34 -13.04
N VAL A 492 -6.14 9.37 -12.62
CA VAL A 492 -5.74 9.15 -11.22
C VAL A 492 -4.31 9.69 -11.01
N PRO A 493 -4.16 10.90 -10.45
CA PRO A 493 -2.86 11.50 -10.21
C PRO A 493 -2.14 10.85 -9.02
N CYS A 494 -0.82 10.65 -9.13
CA CYS A 494 0.00 10.36 -7.97
C CYS A 494 0.19 11.61 -7.12
N ILE A 495 -0.02 11.51 -5.82
CA ILE A 495 0.10 12.60 -4.86
C ILE A 495 1.30 12.45 -3.92
N SER A 496 1.79 11.24 -3.77
CA SER A 496 3.00 10.87 -3.04
C SER A 496 3.59 9.62 -3.68
N GLY A 497 4.80 9.26 -3.32
CA GLY A 497 5.46 8.05 -3.78
C GLY A 497 6.64 7.68 -2.89
N LYS A 498 7.15 6.46 -3.10
CA LYS A 498 8.33 5.92 -2.43
C LYS A 498 9.07 4.97 -3.36
N ASP A 499 10.37 4.95 -3.27
CA ASP A 499 11.19 3.96 -3.93
C ASP A 499 12.15 3.28 -2.96
N SER A 500 12.38 1.98 -3.18
CA SER A 500 13.34 1.16 -2.46
C SER A 500 14.13 0.36 -3.50
N MET A 501 15.40 0.68 -3.65
CA MET A 501 16.28 0.08 -4.65
C MET A 501 17.22 -0.94 -4.01
N LYS A 502 17.92 -1.74 -4.84
CA LYS A 502 18.87 -2.76 -4.42
C LYS A 502 18.30 -3.76 -3.42
N ASN A 503 17.07 -4.19 -3.68
CA ASN A 503 16.45 -5.25 -2.89
C ASN A 503 16.99 -6.61 -3.33
N ASP A 504 18.26 -6.82 -3.07
CA ASP A 504 19.03 -8.01 -3.36
C ASP A 504 19.62 -8.58 -2.07
N TYR A 505 19.89 -9.88 -2.07
CA TYR A 505 20.70 -10.57 -1.09
C TYR A 505 21.89 -11.23 -1.80
N THR A 506 23.07 -11.16 -1.20
CA THR A 506 24.28 -11.88 -1.66
C THR A 506 24.95 -12.59 -0.49
N GLY A 507 25.06 -13.90 -0.58
CA GLY A 507 25.69 -14.74 0.44
C GLY A 507 25.83 -16.19 -0.01
N GLY A 508 26.80 -16.93 0.54
CA GLY A 508 27.02 -18.33 0.16
C GLY A 508 27.35 -18.57 -1.32
N GLY A 509 27.79 -17.54 -2.05
CA GLY A 509 28.02 -17.60 -3.50
C GLY A 509 26.79 -17.44 -4.37
N GLU A 510 25.64 -17.15 -3.78
CA GLU A 510 24.37 -16.90 -4.48
C GLU A 510 23.93 -15.44 -4.38
N LYS A 511 23.30 -14.92 -5.44
CA LYS A 511 22.58 -13.66 -5.44
C LYS A 511 21.10 -13.91 -5.66
N ILE A 512 20.27 -13.45 -4.72
CA ILE A 512 18.80 -13.50 -4.82
C ILE A 512 18.30 -12.07 -4.99
N SER A 513 17.74 -11.78 -6.16
CA SER A 513 17.09 -10.50 -6.45
C SER A 513 15.57 -10.67 -6.33
N ILE A 514 14.91 -9.71 -5.71
CA ILE A 514 13.43 -9.68 -5.76
C ILE A 514 12.94 -9.51 -7.20
N PRO A 515 11.73 -9.97 -7.55
CA PRO A 515 11.11 -9.56 -8.80
C PRO A 515 10.83 -8.04 -8.76
N PRO A 516 10.94 -7.32 -9.88
CA PRO A 516 10.42 -5.97 -9.97
C PRO A 516 9.00 -5.90 -9.42
N THR A 517 8.78 -5.06 -8.41
CA THR A 517 7.51 -4.99 -7.69
C THR A 517 7.09 -3.53 -7.55
N VAL A 518 5.84 -3.25 -7.87
CA VAL A 518 5.20 -1.96 -7.59
C VAL A 518 3.92 -2.21 -6.81
N LEU A 519 3.80 -1.58 -5.67
CA LEU A 519 2.53 -1.42 -4.98
C LEU A 519 1.93 -0.09 -5.42
N PHE A 520 0.77 -0.12 -6.07
CA PHE A 520 0.00 1.08 -6.35
C PHE A 520 -1.19 1.14 -5.39
N SER A 521 -1.23 2.18 -4.55
CA SER A 521 -2.31 2.41 -3.59
C SER A 521 -3.16 3.57 -4.05
N VAL A 522 -4.46 3.52 -3.81
CA VAL A 522 -5.36 4.65 -4.06
C VAL A 522 -6.15 5.01 -2.81
N MET A 523 -6.40 6.30 -2.66
CA MET A 523 -7.33 6.86 -1.70
C MET A 523 -8.35 7.72 -2.44
N GLY A 524 -9.62 7.64 -2.04
CA GLY A 524 -10.68 8.47 -2.58
C GLY A 524 -11.78 8.76 -1.59
N VAL A 525 -12.64 9.71 -1.93
CA VAL A 525 -13.76 10.13 -1.08
C VAL A 525 -15.03 9.37 -1.47
N ILE A 526 -15.72 8.83 -0.48
CA ILE A 526 -17.07 8.29 -0.59
C ILE A 526 -18.03 9.25 0.11
N ASN A 527 -19.00 9.82 -0.63
CA ASN A 527 -19.93 10.79 -0.07
C ASN A 527 -20.91 10.17 0.95
N ASN A 528 -21.22 8.88 0.79
CA ASN A 528 -22.15 8.18 1.68
C ASN A 528 -21.75 6.70 1.80
N VAL A 529 -21.17 6.33 2.95
CA VAL A 529 -20.74 4.95 3.24
C VAL A 529 -21.90 3.95 3.31
N ILE A 530 -23.14 4.40 3.48
CA ILE A 530 -24.32 3.50 3.49
C ILE A 530 -24.62 2.95 2.08
N ALA A 531 -24.08 3.57 1.03
CA ALA A 531 -24.23 3.11 -0.36
C ALA A 531 -23.14 2.12 -0.79
N THR A 532 -22.16 1.81 0.07
CA THR A 532 -21.08 0.86 -0.24
C THR A 532 -21.59 -0.58 -0.32
N GLN A 533 -20.87 -1.42 -1.05
CA GLN A 533 -21.18 -2.86 -1.20
C GLN A 533 -19.98 -3.71 -0.83
N THR A 534 -20.24 -4.96 -0.47
CA THR A 534 -19.23 -6.01 -0.24
C THR A 534 -19.33 -7.09 -1.33
N SER A 535 -18.30 -7.92 -1.43
CA SER A 535 -18.17 -8.95 -2.45
C SER A 535 -19.20 -10.08 -2.35
N ASP A 536 -19.68 -10.42 -1.16
CA ASP A 536 -20.50 -11.61 -0.88
C ASP A 536 -21.92 -11.54 -1.46
N PHE A 537 -22.42 -12.65 -1.98
CA PHE A 537 -23.83 -12.77 -2.41
C PHE A 537 -24.79 -12.59 -1.24
N LYS A 538 -25.88 -11.82 -1.45
CA LYS A 538 -26.80 -11.40 -0.38
C LYS A 538 -28.10 -12.20 -0.30
N ALA A 539 -28.63 -12.68 -1.44
CA ALA A 539 -29.89 -13.41 -1.46
C ALA A 539 -30.04 -14.31 -2.69
N ALA A 540 -30.65 -15.45 -2.51
CA ALA A 540 -31.06 -16.32 -3.62
C ALA A 540 -32.03 -15.62 -4.56
N GLY A 541 -31.97 -15.97 -5.85
CA GLY A 541 -32.77 -15.35 -6.92
C GLY A 541 -32.17 -14.08 -7.50
N HIS A 542 -31.12 -13.48 -6.89
CA HIS A 542 -30.43 -12.36 -7.49
C HIS A 542 -29.71 -12.77 -8.77
N HIS A 543 -29.76 -11.92 -9.80
CA HIS A 543 -29.08 -12.16 -11.06
C HIS A 543 -27.62 -11.79 -10.95
N ILE A 544 -26.74 -12.60 -11.55
CA ILE A 544 -25.29 -12.40 -11.58
C ILE A 544 -24.91 -11.89 -12.95
N TYR A 545 -24.19 -10.77 -12.99
CA TYR A 545 -23.65 -10.17 -14.20
C TYR A 545 -22.14 -10.10 -14.16
N MET A 546 -21.50 -10.32 -15.30
CA MET A 546 -20.09 -10.03 -15.52
C MET A 546 -19.96 -8.78 -16.38
N LEU A 547 -19.12 -7.85 -15.94
CA LEU A 547 -18.74 -6.66 -16.69
C LEU A 547 -17.27 -6.80 -17.13
N GLY A 548 -17.03 -6.61 -18.42
CA GLY A 548 -15.71 -6.78 -19.03
C GLY A 548 -15.56 -8.11 -19.77
N GLY A 549 -14.66 -8.14 -20.75
CA GLY A 549 -14.37 -9.32 -21.57
C GLY A 549 -13.26 -10.18 -20.98
N THR A 550 -13.32 -11.47 -21.25
CA THR A 550 -12.28 -12.44 -20.91
C THR A 550 -11.44 -12.73 -22.14
N TRP A 551 -10.14 -12.58 -22.04
CA TRP A 551 -9.15 -12.85 -23.05
C TRP A 551 -8.27 -14.03 -22.62
N ARG A 552 -7.58 -14.66 -23.53
CA ARG A 552 -6.59 -15.71 -23.22
C ARG A 552 -5.29 -15.09 -22.67
N GLU A 553 -5.38 -14.56 -21.47
CA GLU A 553 -4.31 -13.86 -20.78
C GLU A 553 -3.89 -14.66 -19.55
N MET A 554 -3.05 -15.67 -19.78
CA MET A 554 -2.65 -16.68 -18.81
C MET A 554 -1.23 -16.46 -18.25
N ALA A 555 -0.43 -15.56 -18.86
CA ALA A 555 0.96 -15.35 -18.46
C ALA A 555 1.04 -14.73 -17.05
N GLY A 556 1.79 -15.37 -16.15
CA GLY A 556 1.93 -14.96 -14.77
C GLY A 556 0.73 -15.27 -13.87
N SER A 557 -0.32 -15.92 -14.39
CA SER A 557 -1.51 -16.26 -13.61
C SER A 557 -1.23 -17.31 -12.52
N GLU A 558 -2.06 -17.31 -11.49
CA GLU A 558 -2.02 -18.32 -10.44
C GLU A 558 -2.31 -19.73 -10.99
N ALA A 559 -3.16 -19.85 -12.02
CA ALA A 559 -3.43 -21.13 -12.69
C ALA A 559 -2.18 -21.66 -13.42
N CYS A 560 -1.46 -20.84 -14.16
CA CYS A 560 -0.20 -21.26 -14.79
C CYS A 560 0.85 -21.61 -13.73
N SER A 561 0.92 -20.87 -12.63
CA SER A 561 1.82 -21.18 -11.51
C SER A 561 1.49 -22.53 -10.87
N GLU A 562 0.21 -22.87 -10.69
CA GLU A 562 -0.25 -24.16 -10.16
C GLU A 562 0.10 -25.32 -11.08
N LEU A 563 0.03 -25.09 -12.37
CA LEU A 563 0.30 -26.12 -13.40
C LEU A 563 1.80 -26.20 -13.78
N GLY A 564 2.65 -25.31 -13.23
CA GLY A 564 4.07 -25.24 -13.59
C GLY A 564 4.30 -24.79 -15.04
N LEU A 565 3.38 -24.01 -15.61
CA LEU A 565 3.45 -23.52 -16.99
C LEU A 565 4.00 -22.09 -17.04
N THR A 566 4.79 -21.82 -18.08
CA THR A 566 5.28 -20.49 -18.41
C THR A 566 4.94 -20.17 -19.86
N GLY A 567 4.58 -18.91 -20.15
CA GLY A 567 4.18 -18.50 -21.49
C GLY A 567 2.80 -17.84 -21.51
N GLY A 568 2.28 -17.56 -22.70
CA GLY A 568 1.03 -16.87 -22.91
C GLY A 568 1.17 -15.35 -22.93
N ARG A 569 0.06 -14.64 -22.85
CA ARG A 569 0.01 -13.16 -22.82
C ARG A 569 -0.29 -12.68 -21.40
N VAL A 570 0.38 -11.60 -21.01
CA VAL A 570 0.06 -10.83 -19.79
C VAL A 570 -1.24 -10.06 -20.02
N PRO A 571 -2.09 -9.88 -18.99
CA PRO A 571 -3.29 -9.07 -19.09
C PRO A 571 -3.01 -7.66 -19.60
N ASN A 572 -3.79 -7.24 -20.61
CA ASN A 572 -3.74 -5.90 -21.17
C ASN A 572 -4.77 -5.00 -20.50
N VAL A 573 -4.34 -3.79 -20.16
CA VAL A 573 -5.20 -2.77 -19.58
C VAL A 573 -5.57 -1.74 -20.65
N ASP A 574 -6.87 -1.51 -20.82
CA ASP A 574 -7.41 -0.44 -21.66
C ASP A 574 -8.27 0.52 -20.84
N ALA A 575 -7.68 1.60 -20.37
CA ALA A 575 -8.36 2.60 -19.57
C ALA A 575 -9.57 3.25 -20.30
N SER A 576 -9.56 3.28 -21.64
CA SER A 576 -10.64 3.86 -22.43
C SER A 576 -11.94 3.05 -22.35
N THR A 577 -11.83 1.75 -22.13
CA THR A 577 -12.97 0.84 -21.92
C THR A 577 -13.25 0.58 -20.43
N ALA A 578 -12.22 0.61 -19.59
CA ALA A 578 -12.34 0.38 -18.15
C ALA A 578 -13.04 1.54 -17.43
N MET A 579 -12.64 2.79 -17.66
CA MET A 579 -13.20 3.97 -16.96
C MET A 579 -14.71 4.16 -17.15
N PRO A 580 -15.28 4.04 -18.37
CA PRO A 580 -16.72 4.08 -18.52
C PRO A 580 -17.45 2.98 -17.73
N ARG A 581 -16.87 1.80 -17.63
CA ARG A 581 -17.39 0.68 -16.83
C ARG A 581 -17.36 0.99 -15.33
N TYR A 582 -16.26 1.52 -14.83
CA TYR A 582 -16.10 1.91 -13.44
C TYR A 582 -17.05 3.02 -13.04
N ARG A 583 -17.25 4.02 -13.90
CA ARG A 583 -18.28 5.08 -13.68
C ARG A 583 -19.69 4.51 -13.65
N ALA A 584 -20.00 3.53 -14.51
CA ALA A 584 -21.31 2.88 -14.51
C ALA A 584 -21.55 2.12 -13.19
N VAL A 585 -20.57 1.33 -12.72
CA VAL A 585 -20.66 0.59 -11.45
C VAL A 585 -20.82 1.56 -10.28
N HIS A 586 -19.99 2.60 -10.19
CA HIS A 586 -20.11 3.64 -9.16
C HIS A 586 -21.50 4.28 -9.16
N GLY A 587 -22.04 4.64 -10.34
CA GLY A 587 -23.37 5.20 -10.47
C GLY A 587 -24.49 4.27 -10.02
N LEU A 588 -24.38 2.97 -10.33
CA LEU A 588 -25.31 1.93 -9.89
C LEU A 588 -25.28 1.72 -8.37
N MET A 589 -24.10 1.77 -7.75
CA MET A 589 -23.97 1.71 -6.28
C MET A 589 -24.61 2.93 -5.61
N GLY A 590 -24.35 4.14 -6.13
CA GLY A 590 -24.97 5.35 -5.62
C GLY A 590 -26.51 5.31 -5.66
N GLN A 591 -27.08 4.58 -6.63
CA GLN A 591 -28.52 4.33 -6.74
C GLN A 591 -28.98 3.11 -5.91
N ARG A 592 -28.08 2.42 -5.19
CA ARG A 592 -28.34 1.16 -4.47
C ARG A 592 -28.95 0.07 -5.36
N ALA A 593 -28.56 0.05 -6.63
CA ALA A 593 -29.04 -0.94 -7.59
C ALA A 593 -28.33 -2.29 -7.48
N LEU A 594 -27.07 -2.28 -7.02
CA LEU A 594 -26.28 -3.51 -6.84
C LEU A 594 -26.50 -4.09 -5.44
N SER A 595 -26.46 -5.43 -5.34
CA SER A 595 -26.52 -6.16 -4.07
C SER A 595 -25.15 -6.70 -3.64
N ALA A 596 -24.24 -6.95 -4.57
CA ALA A 596 -22.85 -7.30 -4.35
C ALA A 596 -22.02 -6.83 -5.55
N CYS A 597 -20.75 -6.58 -5.31
CA CYS A 597 -19.76 -6.30 -6.34
C CYS A 597 -18.41 -6.87 -5.89
N HIS A 598 -17.70 -7.52 -6.82
CA HIS A 598 -16.39 -8.10 -6.58
C HIS A 598 -15.52 -7.92 -7.81
N ASP A 599 -14.25 -7.70 -7.63
CA ASP A 599 -13.29 -7.68 -8.73
C ASP A 599 -13.02 -9.12 -9.23
N CYS A 600 -12.53 -9.25 -10.45
CA CYS A 600 -12.12 -10.53 -10.99
C CYS A 600 -10.63 -10.45 -11.32
N SER A 601 -9.78 -10.92 -10.39
CA SER A 601 -8.32 -10.83 -10.43
C SER A 601 -7.65 -12.20 -10.31
N ASP A 602 -6.87 -12.45 -9.29
CA ASP A 602 -6.12 -13.69 -9.06
C ASP A 602 -7.02 -14.93 -9.12
N GLY A 603 -6.65 -15.90 -9.99
CA GLY A 603 -7.43 -17.11 -10.21
C GLY A 603 -8.68 -16.94 -11.09
N GLY A 604 -8.95 -15.75 -11.59
CA GLY A 604 -9.96 -15.45 -12.60
C GLY A 604 -11.41 -15.64 -12.14
N LEU A 605 -12.29 -15.92 -13.11
CA LEU A 605 -13.74 -16.00 -12.91
C LEU A 605 -14.16 -17.06 -11.89
N ALA A 606 -13.52 -18.23 -11.92
CA ALA A 606 -13.93 -19.35 -11.06
C ALA A 606 -13.65 -19.06 -9.59
N VAL A 607 -12.50 -18.44 -9.29
CA VAL A 607 -12.12 -18.06 -7.93
C VAL A 607 -13.02 -16.92 -7.43
N ALA A 608 -13.21 -15.87 -8.20
CA ALA A 608 -14.05 -14.73 -7.80
C ALA A 608 -15.50 -15.17 -7.49
N LEU A 609 -16.10 -16.04 -8.30
CA LEU A 609 -17.43 -16.61 -8.02
C LEU A 609 -17.44 -17.47 -6.74
N ALA A 610 -16.38 -18.26 -6.52
CA ALA A 610 -16.26 -19.06 -5.30
C ALA A 610 -16.17 -18.16 -4.05
N GLU A 611 -15.41 -17.08 -4.08
CA GLU A 611 -15.28 -16.12 -2.99
C GLU A 611 -16.60 -15.44 -2.67
N MET A 612 -17.36 -15.03 -3.69
CA MET A 612 -18.70 -14.47 -3.51
C MET A 612 -19.68 -15.46 -2.86
N CYS A 613 -19.61 -16.74 -3.24
CA CYS A 613 -20.39 -17.81 -2.61
C CYS A 613 -19.94 -18.07 -1.17
N ILE A 614 -18.65 -18.13 -0.92
CA ILE A 614 -18.05 -18.35 0.41
C ILE A 614 -18.48 -17.22 1.37
N GLY A 615 -18.37 -15.96 0.97
CA GLY A 615 -18.79 -14.84 1.79
C GLY A 615 -20.27 -14.85 2.11
N GLY A 616 -21.13 -15.14 1.13
CA GLY A 616 -22.58 -15.16 1.25
C GLY A 616 -23.18 -16.44 1.84
N ARG A 617 -22.39 -17.53 1.90
CA ARG A 617 -22.95 -18.88 2.22
C ARG A 617 -24.13 -19.24 1.33
N LEU A 618 -24.07 -18.84 0.07
CA LEU A 618 -25.07 -19.08 -0.97
C LEU A 618 -24.42 -19.75 -2.17
N GLY A 619 -25.20 -20.57 -2.88
CA GLY A 619 -24.79 -21.16 -4.14
C GLY A 619 -24.97 -20.21 -5.32
N ALA A 620 -24.54 -20.67 -6.49
CA ALA A 620 -24.76 -19.97 -7.74
C ALA A 620 -24.86 -20.94 -8.92
N ASN A 621 -25.78 -20.70 -9.85
CA ASN A 621 -25.86 -21.35 -11.15
C ASN A 621 -25.32 -20.42 -12.23
N ILE A 622 -24.25 -20.83 -12.91
CA ILE A 622 -23.51 -20.03 -13.90
C ILE A 622 -23.62 -20.72 -15.27
N ASP A 623 -23.99 -19.94 -16.26
CA ASP A 623 -23.98 -20.31 -17.67
C ASP A 623 -22.71 -19.76 -18.34
N LEU A 624 -21.74 -20.62 -18.60
CA LEU A 624 -20.44 -20.22 -19.19
C LEU A 624 -20.57 -19.82 -20.67
N ASP A 625 -21.64 -20.21 -21.36
CA ASP A 625 -21.90 -19.77 -22.73
C ASP A 625 -22.29 -18.28 -22.77
N ALA A 626 -22.76 -17.73 -21.65
CA ALA A 626 -23.07 -16.32 -21.51
C ALA A 626 -21.85 -15.44 -21.08
N VAL A 627 -20.75 -16.06 -20.65
CA VAL A 627 -19.53 -15.33 -20.25
C VAL A 627 -18.90 -14.67 -21.48
N PRO A 628 -18.55 -13.37 -21.41
CA PRO A 628 -17.97 -12.66 -22.55
C PRO A 628 -16.56 -13.16 -22.89
N ALA A 629 -16.42 -14.24 -23.64
CA ALA A 629 -15.19 -14.70 -24.24
C ALA A 629 -14.90 -13.87 -25.51
N MET A 630 -13.75 -13.22 -25.55
CA MET A 630 -13.40 -12.29 -26.63
C MET A 630 -12.62 -12.97 -27.76
N GLU A 631 -12.22 -14.20 -27.57
CA GLU A 631 -11.51 -15.05 -28.53
C GLU A 631 -11.81 -16.53 -28.25
N ASP A 632 -11.27 -17.43 -29.07
CA ASP A 632 -11.39 -18.87 -28.85
C ASP A 632 -10.60 -19.29 -27.60
N MET A 633 -11.29 -19.89 -26.62
CA MET A 633 -10.76 -20.28 -25.33
C MET A 633 -11.15 -21.69 -24.93
N THR A 634 -10.24 -22.41 -24.32
CA THR A 634 -10.57 -23.66 -23.63
C THR A 634 -11.45 -23.35 -22.40
N LEU A 635 -12.02 -24.39 -21.80
CA LEU A 635 -12.76 -24.21 -20.54
C LEU A 635 -11.86 -23.67 -19.44
N THR A 636 -10.65 -24.22 -19.30
CA THR A 636 -9.68 -23.79 -18.29
C THR A 636 -9.25 -22.32 -18.48
N GLU A 637 -8.98 -21.91 -19.71
CA GLU A 637 -8.65 -20.53 -20.02
C GLU A 637 -9.81 -19.58 -19.69
N LEU A 638 -11.06 -19.96 -19.98
CA LEU A 638 -12.24 -19.13 -19.66
C LEU A 638 -12.43 -18.94 -18.15
N LEU A 639 -12.20 -20.01 -17.37
CA LEU A 639 -12.39 -20.01 -15.92
C LEU A 639 -11.28 -19.28 -15.15
N TYR A 640 -10.03 -19.39 -15.61
CA TYR A 640 -8.86 -19.01 -14.83
C TYR A 640 -7.97 -17.94 -15.47
N SER A 641 -8.35 -17.37 -16.62
CA SER A 641 -7.67 -16.19 -17.16
C SER A 641 -7.85 -15.00 -16.20
N GLU A 642 -6.78 -14.23 -16.03
CA GLU A 642 -6.72 -13.08 -15.12
C GLU A 642 -6.84 -11.74 -15.88
N SER A 643 -7.64 -11.71 -16.96
CA SER A 643 -7.87 -10.50 -17.76
C SER A 643 -8.29 -9.32 -16.90
N ALA A 644 -7.68 -8.17 -17.15
CA ALA A 644 -7.85 -6.94 -16.39
C ALA A 644 -9.26 -6.33 -16.50
N SER A 645 -9.57 -5.40 -15.63
CA SER A 645 -10.75 -4.51 -15.69
C SER A 645 -12.09 -5.23 -15.67
N ARG A 646 -12.21 -6.41 -15.06
CA ARG A 646 -13.45 -7.18 -14.95
C ARG A 646 -14.04 -7.06 -13.55
N LEU A 647 -15.38 -7.02 -13.49
CA LEU A 647 -16.16 -7.01 -12.24
C LEU A 647 -17.32 -8.01 -12.34
N ILE A 648 -17.61 -8.66 -11.22
CA ILE A 648 -18.81 -9.49 -11.04
C ILE A 648 -19.74 -8.74 -10.11
N VAL A 649 -21.00 -8.58 -10.53
CA VAL A 649 -22.02 -7.92 -9.70
C VAL A 649 -23.26 -8.79 -9.56
N SER A 650 -23.94 -8.66 -8.43
CA SER A 650 -25.28 -9.23 -8.30
C SER A 650 -26.33 -8.12 -8.12
N VAL A 651 -27.54 -8.39 -8.61
CA VAL A 651 -28.65 -7.43 -8.63
C VAL A 651 -29.97 -8.14 -8.38
N ARG A 652 -30.89 -7.46 -7.72
CA ARG A 652 -32.27 -7.94 -7.58
C ARG A 652 -32.93 -8.06 -8.95
N PRO A 653 -33.80 -9.06 -9.17
CA PRO A 653 -34.48 -9.27 -10.46
C PRO A 653 -35.27 -8.04 -10.97
N ASP A 654 -35.90 -7.28 -10.07
CA ASP A 654 -36.68 -6.08 -10.40
C ASP A 654 -35.82 -4.91 -10.91
N LEU A 655 -34.51 -4.91 -10.67
CA LEU A 655 -33.53 -3.93 -11.13
C LEU A 655 -32.65 -4.43 -12.28
N ALA A 656 -32.79 -5.69 -12.70
CA ALA A 656 -31.95 -6.32 -13.73
C ALA A 656 -31.95 -5.57 -15.06
N MET A 657 -33.10 -4.98 -15.44
CA MET A 657 -33.24 -4.21 -16.68
C MET A 657 -32.23 -3.05 -16.78
N ILE A 658 -31.78 -2.51 -15.65
CA ILE A 658 -30.78 -1.43 -15.64
C ILE A 658 -29.43 -1.94 -16.17
N LEU A 659 -29.04 -3.16 -15.77
CA LEU A 659 -27.80 -3.80 -16.25
C LEU A 659 -27.94 -4.31 -17.70
N ASP A 660 -29.12 -4.82 -18.08
CA ASP A 660 -29.39 -5.25 -19.45
C ASP A 660 -29.24 -4.08 -20.45
N MET A 661 -29.61 -2.85 -20.04
CA MET A 661 -29.41 -1.63 -20.83
C MET A 661 -27.92 -1.27 -21.02
N LEU A 662 -27.03 -1.64 -20.10
CA LEU A 662 -25.60 -1.48 -20.27
C LEU A 662 -24.98 -2.50 -21.24
N GLY A 663 -25.69 -3.57 -21.58
CA GLY A 663 -25.25 -4.79 -22.19
C GLY A 663 -24.26 -4.71 -23.34
N SER A 664 -24.56 -3.95 -24.42
CA SER A 664 -23.64 -3.82 -25.55
C SER A 664 -22.56 -2.75 -25.36
N TRP A 665 -22.82 -1.80 -24.48
CA TRP A 665 -21.97 -0.64 -24.24
C TRP A 665 -20.73 -0.94 -23.39
N GLN A 666 -20.87 -1.84 -22.39
CA GLN A 666 -19.84 -2.10 -21.39
C GLN A 666 -19.43 -3.57 -21.32
N ILE A 667 -19.80 -4.35 -22.35
CA ILE A 667 -19.62 -5.83 -22.28
C ILE A 667 -20.21 -6.35 -20.96
N CYS A 668 -21.45 -5.98 -20.67
CA CYS A 668 -22.18 -6.45 -19.49
C CYS A 668 -23.09 -7.60 -19.91
N ARG A 669 -22.94 -8.77 -19.28
CA ARG A 669 -23.74 -9.97 -19.58
C ARG A 669 -24.23 -10.62 -18.29
N ARG A 670 -25.51 -11.01 -18.29
CA ARG A 670 -26.01 -11.88 -17.25
C ARG A 670 -25.41 -13.28 -17.46
N ILE A 671 -24.68 -13.76 -16.47
CA ILE A 671 -23.98 -15.06 -16.51
C ILE A 671 -24.61 -16.08 -15.57
N GLY A 672 -25.56 -15.70 -14.69
CA GLY A 672 -26.12 -16.66 -13.77
C GLY A 672 -27.14 -16.09 -12.78
N THR A 673 -27.39 -16.87 -11.75
CA THR A 673 -28.32 -16.56 -10.66
C THR A 673 -27.80 -17.15 -9.35
N VAL A 674 -27.93 -16.39 -8.27
CA VAL A 674 -27.63 -16.86 -6.90
C VAL A 674 -28.68 -17.86 -6.44
N THR A 675 -28.27 -18.94 -5.79
CA THR A 675 -29.14 -20.02 -5.30
C THR A 675 -29.01 -20.20 -3.79
N ASP A 676 -29.94 -20.94 -3.19
CA ASP A 676 -29.93 -21.30 -1.76
C ASP A 676 -29.54 -22.76 -1.51
N ASP A 677 -29.09 -23.47 -2.55
CA ASP A 677 -28.74 -24.91 -2.51
C ASP A 677 -27.31 -25.18 -2.00
N ASN A 678 -26.59 -24.14 -1.54
CA ASN A 678 -25.21 -24.23 -1.06
C ASN A 678 -24.22 -24.86 -2.07
N THR A 679 -24.46 -24.66 -3.37
CA THR A 679 -23.66 -25.29 -4.44
C THR A 679 -23.32 -24.29 -5.54
N LEU A 680 -22.03 -24.20 -5.89
CA LEU A 680 -21.58 -23.50 -7.10
C LEU A 680 -21.62 -24.47 -8.28
N THR A 681 -22.53 -24.23 -9.21
CA THR A 681 -22.70 -25.05 -10.43
C THR A 681 -22.40 -24.19 -11.66
N MET A 682 -21.52 -24.69 -12.53
CA MET A 682 -21.21 -24.06 -13.82
C MET A 682 -21.54 -25.00 -14.96
N THR A 683 -22.23 -24.51 -15.99
CA THR A 683 -22.64 -25.27 -17.17
C THR A 683 -22.04 -24.67 -18.45
N ARG A 684 -21.73 -25.53 -19.43
CA ARG A 684 -21.34 -25.16 -20.79
C ARG A 684 -22.08 -26.03 -21.79
N GLY A 685 -22.74 -25.43 -22.77
CA GLY A 685 -23.60 -26.18 -23.69
C GLY A 685 -24.73 -26.97 -23.00
N GLY A 686 -25.21 -26.50 -21.86
CA GLY A 686 -26.22 -27.19 -21.05
C GLY A 686 -25.70 -28.40 -20.25
N VAL A 687 -24.38 -28.66 -20.26
CA VAL A 687 -23.75 -29.76 -19.50
C VAL A 687 -23.03 -29.16 -18.29
N THR A 688 -23.19 -29.77 -17.12
CA THR A 688 -22.44 -29.37 -15.90
C THR A 688 -20.96 -29.74 -16.07
N VAL A 689 -20.08 -28.72 -16.01
CA VAL A 689 -18.63 -28.87 -16.14
C VAL A 689 -17.89 -28.62 -14.80
N LEU A 690 -18.59 -28.00 -13.85
CA LEU A 690 -18.08 -27.82 -12.49
C LEU A 690 -19.27 -27.80 -11.52
N GLN A 691 -19.15 -28.56 -10.42
CA GLN A 691 -20.10 -28.53 -9.32
C GLN A 691 -19.39 -28.79 -8.00
N GLU A 692 -19.43 -27.83 -7.08
CA GLU A 692 -18.76 -27.87 -5.79
C GLU A 692 -19.66 -27.32 -4.69
N SER A 693 -19.64 -27.95 -3.50
CA SER A 693 -20.33 -27.40 -2.36
C SER A 693 -19.61 -26.17 -1.82
N VAL A 694 -20.34 -25.15 -1.40
CA VAL A 694 -19.77 -23.94 -0.80
C VAL A 694 -18.99 -24.25 0.49
N ASP A 695 -19.39 -25.30 1.22
CA ASP A 695 -18.69 -25.75 2.42
C ASP A 695 -17.31 -26.33 2.08
N ASP A 696 -17.19 -27.14 1.00
CA ASP A 696 -15.91 -27.67 0.54
C ASP A 696 -15.00 -26.57 0.00
N LEU A 697 -15.57 -25.59 -0.74
CA LEU A 697 -14.84 -24.41 -1.21
C LEU A 697 -14.35 -23.56 -0.02
N THR A 698 -15.20 -23.36 1.00
CA THR A 698 -14.83 -22.63 2.23
C THR A 698 -13.69 -23.34 2.96
N THR A 699 -13.77 -24.67 3.09
CA THR A 699 -12.73 -25.48 3.71
C THR A 699 -11.40 -25.38 2.96
N ALA A 700 -11.46 -25.48 1.62
CA ALA A 700 -10.29 -25.31 0.78
C ALA A 700 -9.67 -23.89 0.94
N PHE A 701 -10.50 -22.85 0.91
CA PHE A 701 -10.08 -21.45 1.02
C PHE A 701 -9.39 -21.16 2.36
N LYS A 702 -9.87 -21.72 3.46
CA LYS A 702 -9.35 -21.43 4.82
C LYS A 702 -8.16 -22.28 5.24
N ARG A 703 -7.94 -23.43 4.62
CA ARG A 703 -7.03 -24.48 5.10
C ARG A 703 -5.56 -24.08 5.20
N THR A 704 -5.03 -23.33 4.21
CA THR A 704 -3.57 -23.19 4.01
C THR A 704 -2.88 -22.35 5.11
N LEU A 705 -3.50 -21.27 5.56
CA LEU A 705 -2.99 -20.39 6.62
C LEU A 705 -3.82 -20.48 7.91
N ASP A 706 -4.43 -21.62 8.17
CA ASP A 706 -5.17 -21.87 9.41
C ASP A 706 -4.18 -22.39 10.47
N TRP A 707 -3.52 -21.46 11.20
CA TRP A 707 -2.46 -21.75 12.19
C TRP A 707 -2.89 -21.43 13.61
#